data_8b91a2f3b8e4d808624d8dddc05f0f29
#
_entry.id   8b91a2f3b8e4d808624d8dddc05f0f29
#
_cell.length_a   1.000
_cell.length_b   1.000
_cell.length_c   1.000
_cell.angle_alpha   90.00
_cell.angle_beta   90.00
_cell.angle_gamma   90.00
#
_symmetry.space_group_name_H-M   'P 1'
#
loop_
_entity.id
_entity.type
_entity.pdbx_description
1 polymer ?
#
loop_
_entity_poly.entity_id
_entity_poly.type
_entity_poly.pdbx_seq_one_letter_code
_entity_poly.pdbx_strand_id
1 'polypeptide(L)'
;MLILTFILSLALAAFFTLLPARVLHRRTTRADLYAGAGGAVLVWLWAACVWSKPGLTVDFDGFRLAALLAMQLLACGVVTGFRLRHMLPTKLRTPAAVGLLAAAALGLELFVGNLNWLATHGYTPIDLRPYLTADADPAAPIVLNDENTTLQFIGLDFPIYNLQLDGLVSLADGDTPEQKNVRLNLNVSATDEAATVSRQSWNWPVAAASARSWARSLDLSGKAGSLTLTASGFNGEYRSYPLNAQLNTVYANARRPLDFSALRFTTVLALLLVGFALRPASVLWRDAYAAHERKYRPAVLAVELALCAAAFLAPFGDRFNAGVATSFYNTPDWSGTSRIDFTMHINDWASNTAAQYGALAHSFLQGRLDLEKDPPAAMADLANPYDTAARQDAAPDALWDVAYYNGRYYVYFGVIPCLLFQLPFEALAGIRDLPPSLPMIFLAWLYIFAVFGFIRQAVRRWFPNTSAAACLLTAAGAASGSQIYYLLHRPSVYEYAILSGAAFVLLALWQWLCAANAPETKRKTILFHLAFGSLCMALVAGCRPQMVLFAVLALPIFRPRYITQKRLRSRAGAGECAAFLLPVVLVAVGLMWYNAARFGSPFDFGANYNLTSNDMTRRGFAVGRIAPAVVTFLAGIPGVQTVFPYITATKMQTNYMGLTITELYYGGAFTCLPLLWGLAALPLARRRLDARRDLRAAVRLTLICTVALAVVDCQMAGMLYRYQSDWLGPLLLAAALAWLLAENTLQACPIAPLVKTLRLALPLAALAGACYNFCVYFAAEPQLMGQNPALYENVSRLVQFWL
;
A
#
# COMPACT_ATOMS: atom_id res chain seq x y z
N MET A 1 12.54 24.64 38.18
CA MET A 1 12.34 23.22 37.76
C MET A 1 12.94 22.92 36.41
N LEU A 2 12.66 23.68 35.36
CA LEU A 2 13.10 23.43 33.97
C LEU A 2 14.67 23.37 33.85
N ILE A 3 15.38 24.29 34.48
CA ILE A 3 16.86 24.29 34.48
C ILE A 3 17.42 23.11 35.30
N LEU A 4 16.78 22.77 36.41
CA LEU A 4 17.22 21.65 37.26
C LEU A 4 17.04 20.31 36.52
N THR A 5 15.90 20.10 35.82
CA THR A 5 15.67 18.89 35.02
C THR A 5 16.64 18.79 33.84
N PHE A 6 17.01 19.89 33.22
CA PHE A 6 18.03 19.95 32.17
C PHE A 6 19.40 19.52 32.68
N ILE A 7 19.83 20.09 33.81
CA ILE A 7 21.13 19.77 34.46
C ILE A 7 21.16 18.28 34.86
N LEU A 8 20.06 17.77 35.43
CA LEU A 8 19.93 16.36 35.82
C LEU A 8 20.01 15.43 34.59
N SER A 9 19.38 15.82 33.49
CA SER A 9 19.46 15.08 32.21
C SER A 9 20.86 15.00 31.68
N LEU A 10 21.61 16.12 31.71
CA LEU A 10 23.02 16.15 31.29
C LEU A 10 23.92 15.35 32.24
N ALA A 11 23.69 15.39 33.54
CA ALA A 11 24.44 14.63 34.53
C ALA A 11 24.25 13.10 34.33
N LEU A 12 23.01 12.63 34.12
CA LEU A 12 22.73 11.23 33.80
C LEU A 12 23.43 10.81 32.50
N ALA A 13 23.31 11.61 31.44
CA ALA A 13 23.97 11.30 30.17
C ALA A 13 25.49 11.23 30.32
N ALA A 14 26.12 12.15 31.07
CA ALA A 14 27.54 12.13 31.37
C ALA A 14 27.92 10.84 32.13
N PHE A 15 27.17 10.50 33.18
CA PHE A 15 27.43 9.28 33.97
C PHE A 15 27.41 8.03 33.09
N PHE A 16 26.34 7.81 32.31
CA PHE A 16 26.22 6.66 31.43
C PHE A 16 27.15 6.66 30.21
N THR A 17 27.71 7.81 29.84
CA THR A 17 28.76 7.90 28.83
C THR A 17 30.14 7.56 29.40
N LEU A 18 30.42 7.97 30.61
CA LEU A 18 31.72 7.75 31.29
C LEU A 18 31.84 6.35 31.88
N LEU A 19 30.72 5.75 32.34
CA LEU A 19 30.69 4.40 32.93
C LEU A 19 31.28 3.32 32.03
N PRO A 20 30.85 3.18 30.74
CA PRO A 20 31.46 2.21 29.83
C PRO A 20 32.93 2.48 29.54
N ALA A 21 33.36 3.72 29.51
CA ALA A 21 34.74 4.07 29.28
C ALA A 21 35.65 3.63 30.45
N ARG A 22 35.20 3.82 31.70
CA ARG A 22 35.88 3.32 32.89
C ARG A 22 35.94 1.79 32.94
N VAL A 23 34.79 1.14 32.69
CA VAL A 23 34.66 -0.33 32.73
C VAL A 23 35.50 -0.99 31.63
N LEU A 24 35.58 -0.37 30.44
CA LEU A 24 36.33 -0.91 29.30
C LEU A 24 37.79 -0.45 29.25
N HIS A 25 38.25 0.32 30.23
CA HIS A 25 39.57 0.98 30.23
C HIS A 25 39.87 1.75 28.93
N ARG A 26 38.82 2.30 28.31
CA ARG A 26 38.90 3.02 27.03
C ARG A 26 38.82 4.52 27.27
N ARG A 27 39.63 5.30 26.55
CA ARG A 27 39.49 6.77 26.56
C ARG A 27 38.14 7.14 25.92
N THR A 28 37.36 7.99 26.63
CA THR A 28 36.16 8.61 26.04
C THR A 28 36.57 9.52 24.89
N THR A 29 35.92 9.36 23.74
CA THR A 29 36.12 10.28 22.64
C THR A 29 35.17 11.47 22.77
N ARG A 30 35.53 12.61 22.16
CA ARG A 30 34.65 13.79 22.08
C ARG A 30 33.29 13.42 21.45
N ALA A 31 33.31 12.51 20.47
CA ALA A 31 32.09 12.01 19.81
C ALA A 31 31.15 11.27 20.80
N ASP A 32 31.69 10.49 21.76
CA ASP A 32 30.89 9.82 22.80
C ASP A 32 30.19 10.81 23.72
N LEU A 33 30.89 11.87 24.10
CA LEU A 33 30.34 12.95 24.94
C LEU A 33 29.26 13.74 24.21
N TYR A 34 29.50 14.12 22.95
CA TYR A 34 28.52 14.83 22.14
C TYR A 34 27.27 13.99 21.87
N ALA A 35 27.44 12.70 21.59
CA ALA A 35 26.29 11.79 21.40
C ALA A 35 25.46 11.62 22.69
N GLY A 36 26.12 11.51 23.85
CA GLY A 36 25.42 11.42 25.13
C GLY A 36 24.70 12.72 25.50
N ALA A 37 25.38 13.86 25.38
CA ALA A 37 24.78 15.17 25.66
C ALA A 37 23.64 15.49 24.67
N GLY A 38 23.86 15.26 23.36
CA GLY A 38 22.85 15.46 22.34
C GLY A 38 21.60 14.61 22.56
N GLY A 39 21.79 13.34 22.96
CA GLY A 39 20.67 12.45 23.30
C GLY A 39 19.88 12.95 24.51
N ALA A 40 20.55 13.42 25.57
CA ALA A 40 19.90 13.99 26.74
C ALA A 40 19.10 15.25 26.40
N VAL A 41 19.68 16.14 25.59
CA VAL A 41 19.02 17.37 25.13
C VAL A 41 17.79 17.03 24.30
N LEU A 42 17.86 16.05 23.38
CA LEU A 42 16.71 15.63 22.58
C LEU A 42 15.59 15.05 23.44
N VAL A 43 15.91 14.19 24.41
CA VAL A 43 14.91 13.64 25.35
C VAL A 43 14.27 14.75 26.20
N TRP A 44 15.07 15.69 26.67
CA TRP A 44 14.59 16.82 27.45
C TRP A 44 13.70 17.75 26.60
N LEU A 45 14.13 18.09 25.37
CA LEU A 45 13.34 18.90 24.44
C LEU A 45 12.02 18.23 24.11
N TRP A 46 12.05 16.92 23.83
CA TRP A 46 10.84 16.15 23.60
C TRP A 46 9.88 16.23 24.79
N ALA A 47 10.34 16.00 26.02
CA ALA A 47 9.53 16.11 27.21
C ALA A 47 8.99 17.55 27.42
N ALA A 48 9.81 18.54 27.14
CA ALA A 48 9.39 19.95 27.21
C ALA A 48 8.28 20.25 26.19
N CYS A 49 8.40 19.78 24.95
CA CYS A 49 7.38 19.93 23.92
C CYS A 49 6.07 19.22 24.27
N VAL A 50 6.15 17.99 24.81
CA VAL A 50 4.97 17.19 25.17
C VAL A 50 4.17 17.80 26.29
N TRP A 51 4.85 18.38 27.27
CA TRP A 51 4.23 18.93 28.48
C TRP A 51 4.08 20.45 28.45
N SER A 52 4.44 21.11 27.34
CA SER A 52 4.18 22.55 27.20
C SER A 52 2.68 22.78 27.02
N LYS A 53 2.13 23.67 27.82
CA LYS A 53 0.79 24.21 27.60
C LYS A 53 0.86 25.39 26.64
N PRO A 54 -0.26 25.74 25.97
CA PRO A 54 -0.34 26.99 25.21
C PRO A 54 0.15 28.17 26.08
N GLY A 55 1.16 28.91 25.59
CA GLY A 55 1.83 29.96 26.38
C GLY A 55 3.25 29.61 26.84
N LEU A 56 3.84 28.51 26.36
CA LEU A 56 5.21 28.10 26.63
C LEU A 56 5.56 27.81 28.11
N THR A 57 4.58 27.59 28.95
CA THR A 57 4.81 27.15 30.33
C THR A 57 4.91 25.64 30.41
N VAL A 58 6.06 25.13 30.81
CA VAL A 58 6.27 23.71 31.08
C VAL A 58 6.05 23.44 32.56
N ASP A 59 5.07 22.61 32.86
CA ASP A 59 4.76 22.22 34.24
C ASP A 59 5.36 20.84 34.53
N PHE A 60 6.36 20.77 35.39
CA PHE A 60 7.00 19.53 35.82
C PHE A 60 6.53 19.20 37.26
N ASP A 61 5.45 18.42 37.33
CA ASP A 61 5.06 17.76 38.58
C ASP A 61 5.94 16.54 38.88
N GLY A 62 5.76 15.93 40.03
CA GLY A 62 6.54 14.78 40.45
C GLY A 62 6.43 13.57 39.51
N PHE A 63 5.23 13.37 38.93
CA PHE A 63 5.01 12.31 37.94
C PHE A 63 5.78 12.54 36.62
N ARG A 64 5.71 13.74 36.06
CA ARG A 64 6.42 14.10 34.82
C ARG A 64 7.92 14.05 34.99
N LEU A 65 8.42 14.47 36.15
CA LEU A 65 9.84 14.33 36.51
C LEU A 65 10.24 12.84 36.55
N ALA A 66 9.48 12.00 37.24
CA ALA A 66 9.74 10.56 37.30
C ALA A 66 9.70 9.89 35.92
N ALA A 67 8.72 10.25 35.07
CA ALA A 67 8.63 9.75 33.69
C ALA A 67 9.84 10.16 32.84
N LEU A 68 10.29 11.43 32.94
CA LEU A 68 11.48 11.92 32.25
C LEU A 68 12.73 11.14 32.67
N LEU A 69 12.92 10.97 33.98
CA LEU A 69 14.08 10.22 34.52
C LEU A 69 14.05 8.75 34.09
N ALA A 70 12.88 8.11 34.13
CA ALA A 70 12.71 6.73 33.70
C ALA A 70 13.03 6.55 32.19
N MET A 71 12.54 7.45 31.34
CA MET A 71 12.83 7.45 29.92
C MET A 71 14.34 7.63 29.64
N GLN A 72 14.99 8.56 30.36
CA GLN A 72 16.43 8.79 30.22
C GLN A 72 17.24 7.59 30.72
N LEU A 73 16.92 7.03 31.87
CA LEU A 73 17.57 5.82 32.40
C LEU A 73 17.47 4.66 31.42
N LEU A 74 16.28 4.45 30.81
CA LEU A 74 16.08 3.42 29.82
C LEU A 74 16.92 3.68 28.56
N ALA A 75 16.88 4.89 28.01
CA ALA A 75 17.65 5.24 26.82
C ALA A 75 19.14 5.10 27.05
N CYS A 76 19.64 5.64 28.15
CA CYS A 76 21.06 5.51 28.56
C CYS A 76 21.45 4.06 28.83
N GLY A 77 20.56 3.28 29.47
CA GLY A 77 20.76 1.86 29.76
C GLY A 77 20.89 1.03 28.49
N VAL A 78 20.00 1.27 27.50
CA VAL A 78 20.06 0.60 26.20
C VAL A 78 21.36 0.94 25.47
N VAL A 79 21.72 2.21 25.35
CA VAL A 79 22.95 2.65 24.66
C VAL A 79 24.18 2.06 25.33
N THR A 80 24.25 2.13 26.68
CA THR A 80 25.35 1.57 27.47
C THR A 80 25.41 0.03 27.31
N GLY A 81 24.29 -0.65 27.38
CA GLY A 81 24.21 -2.09 27.16
C GLY A 81 24.73 -2.49 25.78
N PHE A 82 24.39 -1.74 24.72
CA PHE A 82 24.95 -1.96 23.37
C PHE A 82 26.47 -1.79 23.33
N ARG A 83 27.04 -0.85 24.08
CA ARG A 83 28.49 -0.64 24.17
C ARG A 83 29.17 -1.77 24.96
N LEU A 84 28.58 -2.21 26.07
CA LEU A 84 29.15 -3.21 26.97
C LEU A 84 28.94 -4.66 26.48
N ARG A 85 28.00 -4.90 25.56
CA ARG A 85 27.69 -6.27 25.07
C ARG A 85 28.93 -7.01 24.51
N HIS A 86 29.95 -6.30 24.05
CA HIS A 86 31.18 -6.91 23.54
C HIS A 86 31.99 -7.64 24.62
N MET A 87 31.76 -7.33 25.89
CA MET A 87 32.35 -8.03 27.04
C MET A 87 31.68 -9.40 27.28
N LEU A 88 30.47 -9.61 26.78
CA LEU A 88 29.78 -10.87 26.90
C LEU A 88 30.43 -11.94 26.00
N PRO A 89 30.33 -13.24 26.40
CA PRO A 89 30.66 -14.33 25.50
C PRO A 89 29.95 -14.21 24.16
N THR A 90 30.59 -14.64 23.08
CA THR A 90 30.07 -14.48 21.70
C THR A 90 28.66 -15.00 21.52
N LYS A 91 28.32 -16.12 22.20
CA LYS A 91 26.98 -16.73 22.18
C LYS A 91 25.90 -15.82 22.77
N LEU A 92 26.23 -14.95 23.74
CA LEU A 92 25.29 -14.06 24.44
C LEU A 92 25.17 -12.67 23.81
N ARG A 93 26.06 -12.30 22.90
CA ARG A 93 26.05 -10.94 22.28
C ARG A 93 24.81 -10.64 21.45
N THR A 94 24.29 -11.65 20.74
CA THR A 94 23.08 -11.47 19.92
C THR A 94 21.83 -11.47 20.79
N PRO A 95 21.62 -12.42 21.71
CA PRO A 95 20.48 -12.34 22.64
C PRO A 95 20.44 -11.06 23.45
N ALA A 96 21.59 -10.59 23.95
CA ALA A 96 21.68 -9.30 24.66
C ALA A 96 21.26 -8.11 23.77
N ALA A 97 21.69 -8.10 22.49
CA ALA A 97 21.26 -7.07 21.56
C ALA A 97 19.73 -7.11 21.32
N VAL A 98 19.14 -8.28 21.16
CA VAL A 98 17.69 -8.46 21.01
C VAL A 98 16.95 -7.95 22.25
N GLY A 99 17.41 -8.32 23.46
CA GLY A 99 16.83 -7.80 24.70
C GLY A 99 16.89 -6.29 24.83
N LEU A 100 18.03 -5.68 24.45
CA LEU A 100 18.17 -4.21 24.44
C LEU A 100 17.24 -3.54 23.41
N LEU A 101 17.03 -4.13 22.24
CA LEU A 101 16.09 -3.63 21.24
C LEU A 101 14.64 -3.78 21.73
N ALA A 102 14.32 -4.86 22.41
CA ALA A 102 12.99 -5.03 23.01
C ALA A 102 12.75 -3.99 24.13
N ALA A 103 13.76 -3.71 24.95
CA ALA A 103 13.68 -2.64 25.94
C ALA A 103 13.52 -1.24 25.29
N ALA A 104 14.23 -0.99 24.18
CA ALA A 104 14.06 0.24 23.42
C ALA A 104 12.65 0.36 22.80
N ALA A 105 12.12 -0.73 22.22
CA ALA A 105 10.76 -0.77 21.67
C ALA A 105 9.72 -0.53 22.77
N LEU A 106 9.90 -1.13 23.94
CA LEU A 106 9.03 -0.91 25.10
C LEU A 106 9.07 0.55 25.56
N GLY A 107 10.26 1.18 25.60
CA GLY A 107 10.40 2.58 25.93
C GLY A 107 9.70 3.49 24.92
N LEU A 108 9.86 3.20 23.64
CA LEU A 108 9.14 3.95 22.59
C LEU A 108 7.64 3.79 22.71
N GLU A 109 7.15 2.59 23.00
CA GLU A 109 5.71 2.35 23.19
C GLU A 109 5.16 3.10 24.42
N LEU A 110 5.84 3.01 25.58
CA LEU A 110 5.37 3.62 26.82
C LEU A 110 5.45 5.14 26.81
N PHE A 111 6.55 5.71 26.30
CA PHE A 111 6.82 7.14 26.41
C PHE A 111 6.44 7.92 25.15
N VAL A 112 6.65 7.36 23.95
CA VAL A 112 6.33 8.03 22.70
C VAL A 112 4.93 7.65 22.25
N GLY A 113 4.61 6.36 22.16
CA GLY A 113 3.31 5.88 21.72
C GLY A 113 2.15 6.22 22.68
N ASN A 114 2.44 6.53 23.95
CA ASN A 114 1.46 6.95 24.96
C ASN A 114 1.63 8.42 25.36
N LEU A 115 1.98 9.26 24.39
CA LEU A 115 2.21 10.69 24.59
C LEU A 115 1.02 11.39 25.27
N ASN A 116 -0.21 11.08 24.82
CA ASN A 116 -1.43 11.68 25.34
C ASN A 116 -1.69 11.28 26.81
N TRP A 117 -1.36 10.06 27.22
CA TRP A 117 -1.42 9.66 28.62
C TRP A 117 -0.46 10.50 29.48
N LEU A 118 0.77 10.70 29.04
CA LEU A 118 1.76 11.50 29.74
C LEU A 118 1.34 12.98 29.82
N ALA A 119 0.88 13.53 28.68
CA ALA A 119 0.50 14.94 28.58
C ALA A 119 -0.74 15.28 29.44
N THR A 120 -1.70 14.36 29.54
CA THR A 120 -2.99 14.58 30.24
C THR A 120 -3.02 14.08 31.67
N HIS A 121 -1.89 13.64 32.24
CA HIS A 121 -1.86 13.01 33.57
C HIS A 121 -2.45 13.88 34.66
N GLY A 122 -2.23 15.20 34.64
CA GLY A 122 -2.74 16.15 35.63
C GLY A 122 -4.08 16.78 35.27
N TYR A 123 -4.76 16.32 34.22
CA TYR A 123 -6.05 16.90 33.84
C TYR A 123 -7.18 16.41 34.73
N THR A 124 -8.10 17.33 35.02
CA THR A 124 -9.37 17.04 35.72
C THR A 124 -10.50 17.18 34.68
N PRO A 125 -11.25 16.10 34.38
CA PRO A 125 -12.36 16.17 33.45
C PRO A 125 -13.42 17.18 33.89
N ILE A 126 -13.88 18.01 32.96
CA ILE A 126 -14.95 18.97 33.17
C ILE A 126 -16.12 18.50 32.30
N ASP A 127 -17.27 18.25 32.96
CA ASP A 127 -18.53 17.97 32.25
C ASP A 127 -19.04 19.24 31.58
N LEU A 128 -19.26 19.20 30.27
CA LEU A 128 -19.74 20.32 29.47
C LEU A 128 -21.27 20.45 29.46
N ARG A 129 -22.03 19.49 29.98
CA ARG A 129 -23.50 19.56 30.02
C ARG A 129 -24.05 20.86 30.60
N PRO A 130 -23.55 21.38 31.76
CA PRO A 130 -24.06 22.62 32.33
C PRO A 130 -23.91 23.86 31.44
N TYR A 131 -23.08 23.75 30.37
CA TYR A 131 -22.78 24.84 29.43
C TYR A 131 -23.56 24.71 28.12
N LEU A 132 -24.41 23.67 27.96
CA LEU A 132 -25.22 23.45 26.76
C LEU A 132 -26.34 24.49 26.66
N THR A 133 -26.54 25.08 25.47
CA THR A 133 -27.54 26.13 25.23
C THR A 133 -28.97 25.62 25.07
N ALA A 134 -29.16 24.32 24.81
CA ALA A 134 -30.50 23.75 24.69
C ALA A 134 -31.13 23.47 26.07
N ASP A 135 -32.46 23.70 26.23
CA ASP A 135 -33.23 23.26 27.37
C ASP A 135 -33.33 21.72 27.45
N ALA A 136 -32.19 21.08 27.63
CA ALA A 136 -32.11 19.64 27.73
C ALA A 136 -32.27 19.21 29.20
N ASP A 137 -33.12 18.22 29.43
CA ASP A 137 -33.21 17.54 30.73
C ASP A 137 -31.79 17.07 31.11
N PRO A 138 -31.23 17.50 32.24
CA PRO A 138 -29.89 17.12 32.69
C PRO A 138 -29.73 15.61 32.84
N ALA A 139 -30.80 14.85 32.95
CA ALA A 139 -30.79 13.40 33.14
C ALA A 139 -30.93 12.61 31.80
N ALA A 140 -31.45 13.24 30.75
CA ALA A 140 -31.69 12.57 29.47
C ALA A 140 -30.43 12.56 28.59
N PRO A 141 -30.15 11.50 27.78
CA PRO A 141 -29.07 11.53 26.79
C PRO A 141 -29.28 12.66 25.77
N ILE A 142 -28.19 13.27 25.35
CA ILE A 142 -28.18 14.24 24.24
C ILE A 142 -28.29 13.44 22.93
N VAL A 143 -29.38 13.63 22.19
CA VAL A 143 -29.60 12.90 20.91
C VAL A 143 -29.19 13.79 19.75
N LEU A 144 -28.29 13.28 18.93
CA LEU A 144 -27.90 13.84 17.61
C LEU A 144 -28.49 12.99 16.51
N ASN A 145 -29.25 13.63 15.62
CA ASN A 145 -29.90 13.04 14.45
C ASN A 145 -30.01 14.09 13.34
N ASP A 146 -30.71 13.79 12.25
CA ASP A 146 -30.92 14.72 11.14
C ASP A 146 -31.63 16.05 11.56
N GLU A 147 -32.45 15.99 12.56
CA GLU A 147 -33.20 17.16 13.06
C GLU A 147 -32.37 17.98 14.06
N ASN A 148 -31.56 17.31 14.88
CA ASN A 148 -30.69 17.91 15.88
C ASN A 148 -29.23 17.60 15.57
N THR A 149 -28.59 18.41 14.74
CA THR A 149 -27.23 18.20 14.28
C THR A 149 -26.19 18.96 15.08
N THR A 150 -26.58 19.92 15.92
CA THR A 150 -25.63 20.89 16.51
C THR A 150 -25.75 20.97 18.04
N LEU A 151 -24.62 20.84 18.72
CA LEU A 151 -24.48 21.12 20.16
C LEU A 151 -23.64 22.38 20.33
N GLN A 152 -24.20 23.36 21.05
CA GLN A 152 -23.52 24.61 21.35
C GLN A 152 -23.33 24.76 22.85
N PHE A 153 -22.08 24.96 23.26
CA PHE A 153 -21.70 25.23 24.65
C PHE A 153 -21.22 26.68 24.75
N ILE A 154 -21.74 27.42 25.71
CA ILE A 154 -21.45 28.84 25.93
C ILE A 154 -21.07 29.10 27.40
N GLY A 155 -20.44 30.27 27.66
CA GLY A 155 -20.00 30.62 28.99
C GLY A 155 -18.81 29.81 29.49
N LEU A 156 -18.02 29.25 28.59
CA LEU A 156 -16.78 28.52 28.90
C LEU A 156 -15.72 29.58 29.28
N ASP A 157 -15.29 29.62 30.50
CA ASP A 157 -14.24 30.57 30.99
C ASP A 157 -13.03 29.80 31.54
N PHE A 158 -12.64 28.73 30.84
CA PHE A 158 -11.50 27.87 31.17
C PHE A 158 -10.84 27.34 29.90
N PRO A 159 -9.54 26.97 29.96
CA PRO A 159 -8.85 26.39 28.82
C PRO A 159 -9.34 24.99 28.55
N ILE A 160 -9.53 24.66 27.26
CA ILE A 160 -9.89 23.31 26.77
C ILE A 160 -8.74 22.78 25.91
N TYR A 161 -8.15 21.66 26.32
CA TYR A 161 -7.04 21.02 25.65
C TYR A 161 -7.46 19.76 24.84
N ASN A 162 -8.52 19.10 25.28
CA ASN A 162 -9.11 17.97 24.58
C ASN A 162 -10.59 17.83 24.87
N LEU A 163 -11.29 17.10 24.04
CA LEU A 163 -12.66 16.66 24.23
C LEU A 163 -12.70 15.12 24.24
N GLN A 164 -13.61 14.59 25.03
CA GLN A 164 -13.95 13.17 25.05
C GLN A 164 -15.46 13.03 25.09
N LEU A 165 -15.98 12.21 24.16
CA LEU A 165 -17.38 11.84 24.12
C LEU A 165 -17.61 10.64 25.02
N ASP A 166 -18.74 10.63 25.70
CA ASP A 166 -19.30 9.47 26.39
C ASP A 166 -20.71 9.25 25.89
N GLY A 167 -20.99 8.05 25.35
CA GLY A 167 -22.27 7.75 24.74
C GLY A 167 -22.24 6.56 23.79
N LEU A 168 -23.22 6.53 22.90
CA LEU A 168 -23.40 5.48 21.90
C LEU A 168 -23.69 6.11 20.54
N VAL A 169 -23.06 5.59 19.49
CA VAL A 169 -23.41 5.86 18.10
C VAL A 169 -23.88 4.55 17.48
N SER A 170 -25.11 4.52 16.98
CA SER A 170 -25.77 3.34 16.42
C SER A 170 -26.52 3.68 15.13
N LEU A 171 -27.02 2.67 14.43
CA LEU A 171 -27.99 2.86 13.37
C LEU A 171 -29.37 3.11 13.97
N ALA A 172 -30.20 3.95 13.31
CA ALA A 172 -31.50 4.37 13.83
C ALA A 172 -32.52 3.22 13.95
N ASP A 173 -32.46 2.23 13.09
CA ASP A 173 -33.45 1.16 13.01
C ASP A 173 -33.21 -0.03 13.97
N GLY A 174 -32.33 0.12 14.94
CA GLY A 174 -32.18 -0.81 16.07
C GLY A 174 -31.64 -2.21 15.75
N ASP A 175 -31.73 -2.62 14.52
CA ASP A 175 -31.32 -3.95 14.05
C ASP A 175 -30.03 -3.87 13.28
N THR A 176 -28.88 -4.03 13.96
CA THR A 176 -27.77 -4.34 13.14
C THR A 176 -26.58 -4.93 13.69
N PRO A 177 -26.07 -5.82 12.94
CA PRO A 177 -24.91 -6.61 13.25
C PRO A 177 -23.60 -5.79 13.27
N GLU A 178 -23.56 -4.53 12.79
CA GLU A 178 -22.24 -4.00 12.44
C GLU A 178 -21.96 -2.55 12.86
N GLN A 179 -21.91 -2.32 14.17
CA GLN A 179 -21.36 -1.08 14.75
C GLN A 179 -20.00 -0.68 14.17
N LYS A 180 -19.27 -1.62 13.58
CA LYS A 180 -17.93 -1.39 13.02
C LYS A 180 -17.91 -0.46 11.82
N ASN A 181 -19.00 -0.39 11.08
CA ASN A 181 -19.14 0.48 9.91
C ASN A 181 -19.81 1.82 10.25
N VAL A 182 -20.26 1.98 11.50
CA VAL A 182 -20.94 3.20 11.94
C VAL A 182 -19.91 4.28 12.23
N ARG A 183 -20.05 5.41 11.58
CA ARG A 183 -19.20 6.58 11.73
C ARG A 183 -20.04 7.85 11.78
N LEU A 184 -19.79 8.64 12.79
CA LEU A 184 -20.28 10.01 12.92
C LEU A 184 -19.16 10.98 12.59
N ASN A 185 -19.42 11.98 11.77
CA ASN A 185 -18.49 13.08 11.55
C ASN A 185 -18.90 14.28 12.38
N LEU A 186 -18.00 14.74 13.23
CA LEU A 186 -18.16 15.96 13.99
C LEU A 186 -17.25 17.06 13.46
N ASN A 187 -17.79 18.22 13.21
CA ASN A 187 -17.02 19.44 13.04
C ASN A 187 -17.02 20.20 14.35
N VAL A 188 -15.84 20.49 14.85
CA VAL A 188 -15.64 21.21 16.10
C VAL A 188 -15.22 22.63 15.77
N SER A 189 -15.96 23.63 16.23
CA SER A 189 -15.55 25.02 16.14
C SER A 189 -15.61 25.67 17.53
N ALA A 190 -14.72 26.59 17.81
CA ALA A 190 -14.58 27.21 19.08
C ALA A 190 -14.16 28.68 18.95
N THR A 191 -14.47 29.48 19.97
CA THR A 191 -13.87 30.80 20.20
C THR A 191 -12.90 30.71 21.37
N ASP A 192 -11.79 31.46 21.30
CA ASP A 192 -10.79 31.54 22.36
C ASP A 192 -10.30 32.99 22.55
N GLU A 193 -9.30 33.19 23.40
CA GLU A 193 -8.73 34.52 23.66
C GLU A 193 -8.06 35.14 22.41
N ALA A 194 -7.60 34.33 21.46
CA ALA A 194 -6.99 34.81 20.22
C ALA A 194 -8.03 35.06 19.11
N ALA A 195 -9.20 34.41 19.16
CA ALA A 195 -10.25 34.51 18.16
C ALA A 195 -11.65 34.59 18.81
N THR A 196 -12.19 35.80 18.90
CA THR A 196 -13.56 36.07 19.44
C THR A 196 -14.67 35.65 18.49
N VAL A 197 -14.32 35.40 17.20
CA VAL A 197 -15.23 34.82 16.20
C VAL A 197 -14.77 33.40 15.93
N SER A 198 -15.71 32.46 15.94
CA SER A 198 -15.40 31.05 15.66
C SER A 198 -14.73 30.88 14.30
N ARG A 199 -13.44 30.62 14.28
CA ARG A 199 -12.64 30.45 13.04
C ARG A 199 -11.97 29.09 12.94
N GLN A 200 -11.88 28.36 14.04
CA GLN A 200 -11.19 27.09 14.09
C GLN A 200 -12.23 25.98 13.90
N SER A 201 -11.97 25.11 12.95
CA SER A 201 -12.77 23.93 12.70
C SER A 201 -11.87 22.71 12.61
N TRP A 202 -12.13 21.74 13.45
CA TRP A 202 -11.48 20.46 13.43
C TRP A 202 -12.46 19.39 12.94
N ASN A 203 -12.13 18.70 11.89
CA ASN A 203 -12.87 17.51 11.49
C ASN A 203 -12.54 16.35 12.45
N TRP A 204 -13.56 15.83 13.12
CA TRP A 204 -13.44 14.76 14.10
C TRP A 204 -14.33 13.56 13.70
N PRO A 205 -13.78 12.59 12.95
CA PRO A 205 -14.48 11.35 12.67
C PRO A 205 -14.52 10.47 13.92
N VAL A 206 -15.71 10.03 14.31
CA VAL A 206 -15.97 9.13 15.43
C VAL A 206 -16.49 7.82 14.89
N ALA A 207 -15.67 6.77 14.95
CA ALA A 207 -16.08 5.42 14.57
C ALA A 207 -16.61 4.67 15.81
N ALA A 208 -17.85 4.19 15.76
CA ALA A 208 -18.52 3.56 16.91
C ALA A 208 -17.69 2.43 17.55
N ALA A 209 -17.03 1.61 16.74
CA ALA A 209 -16.21 0.48 17.20
C ALA A 209 -14.75 0.85 17.52
N SER A 210 -14.35 2.13 17.47
CA SER A 210 -12.98 2.56 17.78
C SER A 210 -12.98 3.49 18.98
N ALA A 211 -12.76 2.97 20.18
CA ALA A 211 -12.69 3.77 21.41
C ALA A 211 -11.68 4.93 21.34
N ARG A 212 -10.63 4.77 20.54
CA ARG A 212 -9.62 5.80 20.32
C ARG A 212 -10.16 7.02 19.58
N SER A 213 -11.16 6.84 18.71
CA SER A 213 -11.77 7.93 17.94
C SER A 213 -12.70 8.82 18.77
N TRP A 214 -13.13 8.37 19.95
CA TRP A 214 -14.08 9.09 20.83
C TRP A 214 -13.47 10.25 21.59
N ALA A 215 -12.22 10.57 21.34
CA ALA A 215 -11.57 11.70 21.93
C ALA A 215 -10.68 12.44 20.93
N ARG A 216 -10.62 13.78 21.08
CA ARG A 216 -9.90 14.68 20.20
C ARG A 216 -9.12 15.72 20.98
N SER A 217 -7.86 15.95 20.64
CA SER A 217 -7.09 17.08 21.14
C SER A 217 -7.47 18.35 20.39
N LEU A 218 -7.56 19.47 21.13
CA LEU A 218 -7.80 20.80 20.58
C LEU A 218 -6.59 21.69 20.87
N ASP A 219 -6.35 22.61 19.96
CA ASP A 219 -5.28 23.61 20.07
C ASP A 219 -5.92 24.99 20.15
N LEU A 220 -6.36 25.37 21.36
CA LEU A 220 -6.99 26.66 21.69
C LEU A 220 -6.00 27.56 22.44
N SER A 221 -6.07 28.85 22.19
CA SER A 221 -5.25 29.87 22.82
C SER A 221 -5.96 30.46 24.06
N GLY A 222 -5.48 30.07 25.24
CA GLY A 222 -6.06 30.53 26.47
C GLY A 222 -7.43 29.91 26.81
N LYS A 223 -8.35 30.70 27.34
CA LYS A 223 -9.68 30.23 27.71
C LYS A 223 -10.62 30.14 26.52
N ALA A 224 -11.43 29.10 26.47
CA ALA A 224 -12.52 28.99 25.50
C ALA A 224 -13.71 29.88 25.89
N GLY A 225 -14.28 30.56 24.94
CA GLY A 225 -15.52 31.34 25.13
C GLY A 225 -16.76 30.54 24.74
N SER A 226 -16.72 29.87 23.63
CA SER A 226 -17.78 28.98 23.13
C SER A 226 -17.21 27.79 22.39
N LEU A 227 -17.97 26.70 22.32
CA LEU A 227 -17.64 25.48 21.61
C LEU A 227 -18.89 25.00 20.87
N THR A 228 -18.77 24.68 19.60
CA THR A 228 -19.86 24.14 18.80
C THR A 228 -19.42 22.82 18.18
N LEU A 229 -20.20 21.76 18.39
CA LEU A 229 -20.06 20.48 17.73
C LEU A 229 -21.19 20.33 16.71
N THR A 230 -20.85 20.24 15.42
CA THR A 230 -21.83 20.02 14.37
C THR A 230 -21.63 18.61 13.80
N ALA A 231 -22.66 17.80 13.94
CA ALA A 231 -22.65 16.41 13.46
C ALA A 231 -23.11 16.34 11.99
N SER A 232 -22.52 15.40 11.26
CA SER A 232 -22.90 15.11 9.88
C SER A 232 -22.71 13.62 9.58
N GLY A 233 -23.32 13.15 8.49
CA GLY A 233 -23.22 11.75 8.07
C GLY A 233 -24.38 10.89 8.54
N PHE A 234 -25.47 11.49 8.98
CA PHE A 234 -26.70 10.78 9.34
C PHE A 234 -27.36 10.15 8.11
N ASN A 235 -27.40 10.90 6.98
CA ASN A 235 -27.80 10.40 5.66
C ASN A 235 -26.57 10.39 4.76
N GLY A 236 -25.84 9.28 4.75
CA GLY A 236 -24.64 9.17 3.95
C GLY A 236 -24.96 9.03 2.46
N GLU A 237 -24.29 9.78 1.58
CA GLU A 237 -24.31 9.59 0.14
C GLU A 237 -24.01 8.14 -0.31
N TYR A 238 -23.48 7.33 0.61
CA TYR A 238 -23.05 5.94 0.35
C TYR A 238 -23.70 4.90 1.29
N ARG A 239 -24.66 5.30 2.17
CA ARG A 239 -25.33 4.38 3.09
C ARG A 239 -26.79 4.75 3.24
N SER A 240 -27.65 3.75 3.11
CA SER A 240 -29.12 3.85 3.19
C SER A 240 -29.68 3.85 4.60
N TYR A 241 -28.83 3.98 5.64
CA TYR A 241 -29.31 3.80 7.03
C TYR A 241 -29.08 5.06 7.86
N PRO A 242 -30.12 5.62 8.45
CA PRO A 242 -30.01 6.76 9.34
C PRO A 242 -29.22 6.39 10.60
N LEU A 243 -28.40 7.33 11.10
CA LEU A 243 -27.62 7.18 12.32
C LEU A 243 -28.31 7.89 13.48
N ASN A 244 -28.17 7.35 14.68
CA ASN A 244 -28.46 8.01 15.94
C ASN A 244 -27.20 8.05 16.80
N ALA A 245 -26.90 9.22 17.34
CA ALA A 245 -25.87 9.38 18.35
C ALA A 245 -26.53 9.82 19.67
N GLN A 246 -26.34 9.01 20.71
CA GLN A 246 -26.82 9.31 22.06
C GLN A 246 -25.60 9.55 22.93
N LEU A 247 -25.39 10.83 23.33
CA LEU A 247 -24.26 11.21 24.15
C LEU A 247 -24.75 11.36 25.58
N ASN A 248 -24.14 10.68 26.52
CA ASN A 248 -24.37 10.86 27.94
C ASN A 248 -23.80 12.21 28.35
N THR A 249 -22.59 12.52 27.91
CA THR A 249 -21.95 13.82 28.14
C THR A 249 -20.76 14.04 27.18
N VAL A 250 -20.26 15.26 27.15
CA VAL A 250 -19.00 15.66 26.51
C VAL A 250 -18.07 16.18 27.60
N TYR A 251 -16.96 15.54 27.82
CA TYR A 251 -15.92 15.97 28.74
C TYR A 251 -14.88 16.85 28.06
N ALA A 252 -14.58 17.99 28.68
CA ALA A 252 -13.36 18.73 28.38
C ALA A 252 -12.25 18.32 29.34
N ASN A 253 -10.99 18.41 28.88
CA ASN A 253 -9.79 18.11 29.65
C ASN A 253 -9.80 16.71 30.28
N ALA A 254 -10.27 15.73 29.50
CA ALA A 254 -10.31 14.34 29.96
C ALA A 254 -8.90 13.76 30.07
N ARG A 255 -8.68 13.01 31.14
CA ARG A 255 -7.43 12.24 31.30
C ARG A 255 -7.44 11.03 30.39
N ARG A 256 -6.43 10.90 29.54
CA ARG A 256 -6.27 9.75 28.66
C ARG A 256 -5.70 8.56 29.43
N PRO A 257 -6.24 7.36 29.27
CA PRO A 257 -5.66 6.15 29.85
C PRO A 257 -4.35 5.78 29.18
N LEU A 258 -3.54 4.97 29.85
CA LEU A 258 -2.42 4.28 29.22
C LEU A 258 -2.97 3.27 28.22
N ASP A 259 -2.65 3.48 26.94
CA ASP A 259 -3.11 2.64 25.83
C ASP A 259 -1.94 1.89 25.19
N PHE A 260 -1.53 0.77 25.84
CA PHE A 260 -0.48 -0.08 25.29
C PHE A 260 -0.95 -0.83 24.05
N SER A 261 -0.32 -0.56 22.92
CA SER A 261 -0.61 -1.25 21.67
C SER A 261 0.41 -2.35 21.38
N ALA A 262 0.00 -3.61 21.52
CA ALA A 262 0.84 -4.75 21.15
C ALA A 262 1.25 -4.71 19.67
N LEU A 263 0.37 -4.22 18.78
CA LEU A 263 0.67 -4.07 17.36
C LEU A 263 1.75 -3.01 17.13
N ARG A 264 1.65 -1.84 17.77
CA ARG A 264 2.67 -0.78 17.66
C ARG A 264 4.01 -1.24 18.24
N PHE A 265 4.00 -1.84 19.44
CA PHE A 265 5.18 -2.42 20.08
C PHE A 265 5.88 -3.45 19.18
N THR A 266 5.14 -4.42 18.66
CA THR A 266 5.72 -5.49 17.82
C THR A 266 6.22 -4.95 16.49
N THR A 267 5.54 -3.95 15.90
CA THR A 267 5.99 -3.29 14.66
C THR A 267 7.29 -2.51 14.89
N VAL A 268 7.36 -1.71 15.96
CA VAL A 268 8.59 -0.98 16.31
C VAL A 268 9.74 -1.95 16.62
N LEU A 269 9.48 -3.00 17.36
CA LEU A 269 10.49 -4.05 17.65
C LEU A 269 10.98 -4.71 16.35
N ALA A 270 10.07 -5.07 15.45
CA ALA A 270 10.43 -5.67 14.16
C ALA A 270 11.31 -4.71 13.33
N LEU A 271 10.95 -3.42 13.26
CA LEU A 271 11.75 -2.41 12.56
C LEU A 271 13.14 -2.25 13.18
N LEU A 272 13.25 -2.22 14.51
CA LEU A 272 14.53 -2.16 15.21
C LEU A 272 15.38 -3.40 14.97
N LEU A 273 14.78 -4.59 14.97
CA LEU A 273 15.47 -5.86 14.70
C LEU A 273 15.96 -5.92 13.24
N VAL A 274 15.14 -5.50 12.29
CA VAL A 274 15.50 -5.43 10.88
C VAL A 274 16.62 -4.40 10.68
N GLY A 275 16.52 -3.21 11.27
CA GLY A 275 17.57 -2.19 11.23
C GLY A 275 18.90 -2.69 11.83
N PHE A 276 18.84 -3.43 12.94
CA PHE A 276 20.01 -4.05 13.53
C PHE A 276 20.62 -5.15 12.66
N ALA A 277 19.78 -5.98 12.04
CA ALA A 277 20.23 -7.01 11.10
C ALA A 277 20.87 -6.39 9.84
N LEU A 278 20.34 -5.28 9.35
CA LEU A 278 20.82 -4.59 8.15
C LEU A 278 21.90 -3.53 8.40
N ARG A 279 22.38 -3.33 9.64
CA ARG A 279 23.45 -2.38 9.91
C ARG A 279 24.68 -2.60 9.01
N PRO A 280 25.40 -1.54 8.58
CA PRO A 280 26.49 -1.65 7.57
C PRO A 280 27.59 -2.67 7.89
N ALA A 281 27.80 -2.99 9.16
CA ALA A 281 28.79 -3.98 9.62
C ALA A 281 28.25 -5.40 9.74
N SER A 282 26.98 -5.64 9.35
CA SER A 282 26.33 -6.94 9.45
C SER A 282 26.97 -7.99 8.54
N VAL A 283 26.85 -9.25 8.94
CA VAL A 283 27.21 -10.41 8.14
C VAL A 283 26.41 -10.47 6.82
N LEU A 284 25.16 -9.98 6.84
CA LEU A 284 24.30 -9.90 5.66
C LEU A 284 24.93 -9.09 4.50
N TRP A 285 25.75 -8.07 4.82
CA TRP A 285 26.46 -7.28 3.82
C TRP A 285 27.82 -7.86 3.42
N ARG A 286 28.31 -8.87 4.13
CA ARG A 286 29.62 -9.49 3.86
C ARG A 286 29.52 -10.81 3.11
N ASP A 287 28.51 -11.61 3.44
CA ASP A 287 28.30 -12.90 2.83
C ASP A 287 27.68 -12.74 1.44
N ALA A 288 28.33 -13.32 0.42
CA ALA A 288 27.76 -13.42 -0.90
C ALA A 288 26.54 -14.37 -0.90
N TYR A 289 25.39 -13.89 -1.38
CA TYR A 289 24.15 -14.66 -1.37
C TYR A 289 24.28 -15.99 -2.12
N ALA A 290 24.83 -15.96 -3.34
CA ALA A 290 24.96 -17.15 -4.17
C ALA A 290 25.79 -18.26 -3.54
N ALA A 291 26.84 -17.89 -2.77
CA ALA A 291 27.69 -18.87 -2.06
C ALA A 291 27.01 -19.42 -0.79
N HIS A 292 26.12 -18.66 -0.18
CA HIS A 292 25.50 -19.00 1.10
C HIS A 292 23.97 -19.15 0.99
N GLU A 293 23.43 -19.46 -0.17
CA GLU A 293 21.99 -19.49 -0.44
C GLU A 293 21.21 -20.37 0.56
N ARG A 294 21.74 -21.56 0.90
CA ARG A 294 21.07 -22.45 1.87
C ARG A 294 20.91 -21.81 3.25
N LYS A 295 21.89 -21.00 3.66
CA LYS A 295 21.88 -20.28 4.94
C LYS A 295 20.79 -19.18 4.97
N TYR A 296 20.61 -18.45 3.85
CA TYR A 296 19.72 -17.29 3.77
C TYR A 296 18.33 -17.61 3.22
N ARG A 297 18.11 -18.82 2.70
CA ARG A 297 16.81 -19.25 2.19
C ARG A 297 15.65 -19.09 3.20
N PRO A 298 15.81 -19.41 4.50
CA PRO A 298 14.73 -19.17 5.48
C PRO A 298 14.38 -17.70 5.64
N ALA A 299 15.38 -16.79 5.62
CA ALA A 299 15.14 -15.35 5.71
C ALA A 299 14.42 -14.81 4.47
N VAL A 300 14.79 -15.28 3.28
CA VAL A 300 14.10 -14.93 2.03
C VAL A 300 12.65 -15.39 2.10
N LEU A 301 12.41 -16.65 2.47
CA LEU A 301 11.07 -17.20 2.58
C LEU A 301 10.23 -16.47 3.64
N ALA A 302 10.81 -16.08 4.77
CA ALA A 302 10.12 -15.32 5.79
C ALA A 302 9.64 -13.96 5.27
N VAL A 303 10.45 -13.25 4.47
CA VAL A 303 10.07 -11.97 3.87
C VAL A 303 9.03 -12.19 2.75
N GLU A 304 9.19 -13.19 1.91
CA GLU A 304 8.19 -13.57 0.90
C GLU A 304 6.82 -13.83 1.57
N LEU A 305 6.80 -14.66 2.63
CA LEU A 305 5.56 -14.98 3.36
C LEU A 305 4.97 -13.77 4.09
N ALA A 306 5.79 -12.88 4.63
CA ALA A 306 5.30 -11.64 5.26
C ALA A 306 4.61 -10.72 4.24
N LEU A 307 5.18 -10.57 3.04
CA LEU A 307 4.56 -9.80 1.96
C LEU A 307 3.30 -10.48 1.43
N CYS A 308 3.30 -11.81 1.34
CA CYS A 308 2.10 -12.59 0.97
C CYS A 308 0.99 -12.46 2.03
N ALA A 309 1.34 -12.46 3.31
CA ALA A 309 0.39 -12.23 4.40
C ALA A 309 -0.19 -10.80 4.35
N ALA A 310 0.63 -9.79 4.06
CA ALA A 310 0.15 -8.43 3.86
C ALA A 310 -0.82 -8.33 2.66
N ALA A 311 -0.51 -9.00 1.55
CA ALA A 311 -1.39 -9.07 0.38
C ALA A 311 -2.71 -9.80 0.69
N PHE A 312 -2.67 -10.85 1.52
CA PHE A 312 -3.87 -11.55 1.99
C PHE A 312 -4.72 -10.68 2.91
N LEU A 313 -4.10 -9.91 3.80
CA LEU A 313 -4.82 -9.05 4.73
C LEU A 313 -5.40 -7.80 4.06
N ALA A 314 -4.81 -7.32 2.96
CA ALA A 314 -5.25 -6.11 2.29
C ALA A 314 -6.75 -6.12 1.94
N PRO A 315 -7.33 -7.10 1.21
CA PRO A 315 -8.76 -7.13 0.92
C PRO A 315 -9.61 -7.72 2.05
N PHE A 316 -9.04 -8.48 3.01
CA PHE A 316 -9.79 -9.23 4.02
C PHE A 316 -9.47 -8.84 5.45
N GLY A 317 -8.67 -7.80 5.69
CA GLY A 317 -8.28 -7.39 7.05
C GLY A 317 -9.44 -7.28 8.03
N ASP A 318 -10.63 -6.97 7.55
CA ASP A 318 -11.82 -6.80 8.36
C ASP A 318 -12.66 -8.05 8.57
N ARG A 319 -12.57 -9.01 7.66
CA ARG A 319 -13.42 -10.20 7.71
C ARG A 319 -13.02 -11.15 8.80
N PHE A 320 -11.74 -11.16 9.18
CA PHE A 320 -11.22 -11.95 10.29
C PHE A 320 -11.50 -11.34 11.66
N ASN A 321 -11.78 -10.03 11.71
CA ASN A 321 -12.22 -9.34 12.91
C ASN A 321 -13.75 -9.37 12.97
N ALA A 322 -14.32 -10.55 13.21
CA ALA A 322 -15.72 -10.78 13.52
C ALA A 322 -16.71 -9.68 13.07
N GLY A 323 -17.24 -9.78 11.91
CA GLY A 323 -18.46 -9.10 11.55
C GLY A 323 -18.37 -7.93 10.59
N VAL A 324 -17.49 -7.90 9.59
CA VAL A 324 -17.56 -6.84 8.58
C VAL A 324 -17.36 -7.38 7.18
N ALA A 325 -18.41 -7.40 6.40
CA ALA A 325 -18.36 -7.46 4.95
C ALA A 325 -17.96 -6.06 4.45
N THR A 326 -16.67 -5.81 4.24
CA THR A 326 -16.21 -4.47 3.95
C THR A 326 -15.65 -4.29 2.57
N SER A 327 -15.72 -5.28 1.75
CA SER A 327 -15.43 -5.03 0.37
C SER A 327 -16.71 -4.54 -0.31
N PHE A 328 -16.65 -3.35 -0.86
CA PHE A 328 -17.66 -2.76 -1.75
C PHE A 328 -18.18 -3.75 -2.83
N TYR A 329 -17.42 -4.79 -3.11
CA TYR A 329 -17.70 -5.82 -4.10
C TYR A 329 -18.03 -7.18 -3.50
N ASN A 330 -18.13 -7.29 -2.20
CA ASN A 330 -18.49 -8.53 -1.52
C ASN A 330 -19.90 -8.41 -0.98
N THR A 331 -20.62 -9.49 -1.07
CA THR A 331 -22.03 -9.67 -0.69
C THR A 331 -22.54 -8.62 0.30
N PRO A 332 -23.42 -7.71 -0.13
CA PRO A 332 -24.00 -6.71 0.76
C PRO A 332 -24.76 -7.32 1.95
N ASP A 333 -25.13 -8.59 1.85
CA ASP A 333 -25.98 -9.28 2.83
C ASP A 333 -25.20 -10.13 3.85
N TRP A 334 -23.87 -10.14 3.84
CA TRP A 334 -23.15 -10.91 4.86
C TRP A 334 -23.12 -10.20 6.21
N SER A 335 -23.87 -10.75 7.15
CA SER A 335 -24.01 -10.22 8.50
C SER A 335 -22.75 -10.36 9.39
N GLY A 336 -21.72 -11.06 8.90
CA GLY A 336 -20.48 -11.31 9.68
C GLY A 336 -20.61 -12.43 10.71
N THR A 337 -21.79 -12.97 10.90
CA THR A 337 -22.07 -14.07 11.85
C THR A 337 -22.20 -15.42 11.19
N SER A 338 -22.43 -15.46 9.88
CA SER A 338 -22.51 -16.67 9.08
C SER A 338 -21.16 -17.01 8.43
N ARG A 339 -21.05 -18.20 7.85
CA ARG A 339 -19.94 -18.55 6.96
C ARG A 339 -19.85 -17.50 5.85
N ILE A 340 -18.62 -17.16 5.42
CA ILE A 340 -18.43 -16.29 4.29
C ILE A 340 -19.23 -16.85 3.10
N ASP A 341 -20.23 -16.10 2.68
CA ASP A 341 -20.98 -16.42 1.48
C ASP A 341 -20.18 -15.87 0.30
N PHE A 342 -19.73 -16.74 -0.58
CA PHE A 342 -19.00 -16.37 -1.78
C PHE A 342 -19.94 -16.05 -2.95
N THR A 343 -21.25 -16.19 -2.78
CA THR A 343 -22.20 -15.81 -3.81
C THR A 343 -22.30 -14.28 -3.90
N MET A 344 -22.06 -13.74 -5.08
CA MET A 344 -22.35 -12.33 -5.37
C MET A 344 -23.76 -12.25 -5.95
N HIS A 345 -24.60 -11.41 -5.38
CA HIS A 345 -25.91 -11.13 -5.97
C HIS A 345 -25.75 -10.31 -7.25
N ILE A 346 -26.02 -10.92 -8.39
CA ILE A 346 -25.86 -10.33 -9.73
C ILE A 346 -26.97 -9.33 -10.05
N ASN A 347 -27.92 -9.12 -9.15
CA ASN A 347 -29.13 -8.34 -9.43
C ASN A 347 -28.87 -6.85 -9.72
N ASP A 348 -27.68 -6.34 -9.40
CA ASP A 348 -27.30 -4.95 -9.67
C ASP A 348 -26.09 -4.86 -10.62
N TRP A 349 -26.31 -5.33 -11.83
CA TRP A 349 -25.29 -5.33 -12.88
C TRP A 349 -24.82 -3.93 -13.30
N ALA A 350 -25.68 -2.94 -13.19
CA ALA A 350 -25.39 -1.58 -13.66
C ALA A 350 -24.25 -0.93 -12.87
N SER A 351 -24.07 -1.31 -11.62
CA SER A 351 -23.02 -0.76 -10.74
C SER A 351 -21.87 -1.72 -10.45
N ASN A 352 -21.99 -3.03 -10.79
CA ASN A 352 -21.05 -4.03 -10.33
C ASN A 352 -20.12 -4.55 -11.43
N THR A 353 -19.03 -3.80 -11.70
CA THR A 353 -17.98 -4.23 -12.64
C THR A 353 -17.19 -5.45 -12.16
N ALA A 354 -17.33 -5.88 -10.91
CA ALA A 354 -16.66 -7.06 -10.37
C ALA A 354 -17.30 -8.37 -10.86
N ALA A 355 -18.59 -8.36 -11.15
CA ALA A 355 -19.35 -9.55 -11.53
C ALA A 355 -19.17 -9.97 -13.00
N GLN A 356 -18.56 -9.16 -13.85
CA GLN A 356 -18.49 -9.45 -15.29
C GLN A 356 -17.77 -10.77 -15.62
N TYR A 357 -16.70 -11.13 -14.91
CA TYR A 357 -16.02 -12.42 -15.15
C TYR A 357 -16.81 -13.62 -14.64
N GLY A 358 -17.59 -13.48 -13.56
CA GLY A 358 -18.49 -14.52 -13.09
C GLY A 358 -19.59 -14.78 -14.11
N ALA A 359 -20.21 -13.73 -14.63
CA ALA A 359 -21.22 -13.84 -15.67
C ALA A 359 -20.70 -14.45 -16.97
N LEU A 360 -19.45 -14.08 -17.36
CA LEU A 360 -18.81 -14.69 -18.52
C LEU A 360 -18.54 -16.19 -18.29
N ALA A 361 -18.10 -16.59 -17.10
CA ALA A 361 -17.92 -17.99 -16.75
C ALA A 361 -19.22 -18.78 -16.84
N HIS A 362 -20.31 -18.22 -16.32
CA HIS A 362 -21.63 -18.80 -16.41
C HIS A 362 -22.09 -18.96 -17.88
N SER A 363 -21.91 -17.92 -18.71
CA SER A 363 -22.18 -17.97 -20.13
C SER A 363 -21.41 -19.09 -20.83
N PHE A 364 -20.12 -19.28 -20.50
CA PHE A 364 -19.31 -20.36 -21.07
C PHE A 364 -19.83 -21.75 -20.70
N LEU A 365 -20.32 -21.96 -19.48
CA LEU A 365 -20.95 -23.23 -19.08
C LEU A 365 -22.26 -23.52 -19.84
N GLN A 366 -22.92 -22.47 -20.33
CA GLN A 366 -24.09 -22.57 -21.19
C GLN A 366 -23.74 -22.69 -22.69
N GLY A 367 -22.46 -22.72 -23.05
CA GLY A 367 -22.00 -22.75 -24.45
C GLY A 367 -22.09 -21.39 -25.17
N ARG A 368 -22.25 -20.29 -24.44
CA ARG A 368 -22.36 -18.91 -24.99
C ARG A 368 -21.06 -18.15 -24.86
N LEU A 369 -20.82 -17.20 -25.75
CA LEU A 369 -19.67 -16.27 -25.68
C LEU A 369 -20.11 -14.84 -25.31
N ASP A 370 -21.40 -14.53 -25.40
CA ASP A 370 -22.07 -13.31 -24.97
C ASP A 370 -22.59 -13.46 -23.52
N LEU A 371 -22.89 -12.34 -22.88
CA LEU A 371 -23.49 -12.32 -21.55
C LEU A 371 -24.97 -12.75 -21.61
N GLU A 372 -25.46 -13.35 -20.53
CA GLU A 372 -26.84 -13.83 -20.43
C GLU A 372 -27.87 -12.69 -20.47
N LYS A 373 -27.50 -11.51 -19.94
CA LYS A 373 -28.39 -10.35 -19.92
C LYS A 373 -28.56 -9.75 -21.32
N ASP A 374 -29.78 -9.68 -21.79
CA ASP A 374 -30.13 -9.04 -23.05
C ASP A 374 -30.05 -7.49 -22.91
N PRO A 375 -29.59 -6.79 -23.96
CA PRO A 375 -29.67 -5.34 -24.02
C PRO A 375 -31.13 -4.86 -24.04
N PRO A 376 -31.44 -3.67 -23.45
CA PRO A 376 -32.76 -3.04 -23.63
C PRO A 376 -33.12 -2.89 -25.09
N ALA A 377 -34.39 -3.15 -25.44
CA ALA A 377 -34.86 -3.08 -26.83
C ALA A 377 -34.55 -1.72 -27.49
N ALA A 378 -34.68 -0.62 -26.74
CA ALA A 378 -34.37 0.72 -27.20
C ALA A 378 -32.93 0.90 -27.70
N MET A 379 -31.99 0.04 -27.28
CA MET A 379 -30.60 0.07 -27.79
C MET A 379 -30.51 -0.22 -29.30
N ALA A 380 -31.40 -1.04 -29.83
CA ALA A 380 -31.42 -1.39 -31.25
C ALA A 380 -31.92 -0.24 -32.13
N ASP A 381 -32.76 0.65 -31.57
CA ASP A 381 -33.38 1.76 -32.29
C ASP A 381 -32.46 3.02 -32.26
N LEU A 382 -31.39 3.02 -31.48
CA LEU A 382 -30.46 4.16 -31.44
C LEU A 382 -29.64 4.23 -32.72
N ALA A 383 -29.59 5.40 -33.31
CA ALA A 383 -28.70 5.69 -34.46
C ALA A 383 -27.21 5.47 -34.10
N ASN A 384 -26.85 5.73 -32.87
CA ASN A 384 -25.53 5.47 -32.34
C ASN A 384 -25.63 4.98 -30.88
N PRO A 385 -25.62 3.67 -30.61
CA PRO A 385 -25.68 3.14 -29.26
C PRO A 385 -24.47 3.42 -28.40
N TYR A 386 -23.36 3.90 -29.00
CA TYR A 386 -22.14 4.26 -28.29
C TYR A 386 -22.14 5.70 -27.79
N ASP A 387 -23.08 6.54 -28.24
CA ASP A 387 -23.29 7.86 -27.67
C ASP A 387 -23.89 7.75 -26.27
N THR A 388 -23.14 8.27 -25.26
CA THR A 388 -23.54 8.11 -23.86
C THR A 388 -24.81 8.87 -23.52
N ALA A 389 -24.98 10.09 -24.03
CA ALA A 389 -26.18 10.89 -23.75
C ALA A 389 -27.44 10.22 -24.33
N ALA A 390 -27.38 9.86 -25.63
CA ALA A 390 -28.48 9.17 -26.28
C ALA A 390 -28.84 7.83 -25.61
N ARG A 391 -27.83 7.10 -25.16
CA ARG A 391 -28.03 5.83 -24.43
C ARG A 391 -28.63 6.03 -23.05
N GLN A 392 -28.19 7.01 -22.29
CA GLN A 392 -28.72 7.29 -20.95
C GLN A 392 -30.19 7.74 -21.01
N ASP A 393 -30.58 8.48 -22.06
CA ASP A 393 -31.96 8.94 -22.26
C ASP A 393 -32.88 7.78 -22.69
N ALA A 394 -32.44 6.96 -23.66
CA ALA A 394 -33.30 5.94 -24.26
C ALA A 394 -33.24 4.56 -23.56
N ALA A 395 -32.10 4.22 -22.97
CA ALA A 395 -31.83 2.91 -22.37
C ALA A 395 -31.01 3.05 -21.06
N PRO A 396 -31.56 3.66 -20.00
CA PRO A 396 -30.84 3.91 -18.73
C PRO A 396 -30.34 2.61 -18.06
N ASP A 397 -31.03 1.48 -18.31
CA ASP A 397 -30.67 0.15 -17.79
C ASP A 397 -29.59 -0.57 -18.61
N ALA A 398 -29.02 0.09 -19.65
CA ALA A 398 -27.93 -0.48 -20.43
C ALA A 398 -26.69 -0.71 -19.55
N LEU A 399 -26.03 -1.87 -19.75
CA LEU A 399 -24.82 -2.19 -19.01
C LEU A 399 -23.68 -1.22 -19.30
N TRP A 400 -22.89 -0.94 -18.28
CA TRP A 400 -21.72 -0.07 -18.35
C TRP A 400 -20.43 -0.90 -18.45
N ASP A 401 -19.46 -0.40 -19.22
CA ASP A 401 -18.16 -1.03 -19.44
C ASP A 401 -18.20 -2.47 -19.96
N VAL A 402 -19.15 -2.74 -20.83
CA VAL A 402 -19.26 -3.96 -21.64
C VAL A 402 -19.23 -3.61 -23.12
N ALA A 403 -18.80 -4.52 -23.97
CA ALA A 403 -18.89 -4.34 -25.42
C ALA A 403 -20.32 -4.69 -25.90
N TYR A 404 -20.93 -3.78 -26.65
CA TYR A 404 -22.21 -4.01 -27.33
C TYR A 404 -21.93 -4.24 -28.81
N TYR A 405 -22.26 -5.43 -29.33
CA TYR A 405 -22.02 -5.77 -30.71
C TYR A 405 -23.11 -6.72 -31.23
N ASN A 406 -23.70 -6.37 -32.39
CA ASN A 406 -24.77 -7.14 -33.02
C ASN A 406 -25.91 -7.50 -32.06
N GLY A 407 -26.38 -6.54 -31.25
CA GLY A 407 -27.51 -6.74 -30.34
C GLY A 407 -27.21 -7.58 -29.10
N ARG A 408 -25.95 -7.79 -28.76
CA ARG A 408 -25.51 -8.60 -27.60
C ARG A 408 -24.43 -7.91 -26.80
N TYR A 409 -24.33 -8.26 -25.50
CA TYR A 409 -23.28 -7.81 -24.61
C TYR A 409 -22.13 -8.82 -24.51
N TYR A 410 -20.90 -8.32 -24.55
CA TYR A 410 -19.69 -9.11 -24.40
C TYR A 410 -18.73 -8.47 -23.39
N VAL A 411 -18.02 -9.31 -22.64
CA VAL A 411 -16.89 -8.82 -21.85
C VAL A 411 -15.71 -8.56 -22.79
N TYR A 412 -15.27 -7.31 -22.91
CA TYR A 412 -14.14 -6.94 -23.75
C TYR A 412 -12.79 -6.99 -23.02
N PHE A 413 -12.81 -7.05 -21.68
CA PHE A 413 -11.61 -7.32 -20.90
C PHE A 413 -11.06 -8.69 -21.22
N GLY A 414 -9.74 -8.86 -21.00
CA GLY A 414 -9.08 -10.12 -21.35
C GLY A 414 -9.72 -11.34 -20.68
N VAL A 415 -9.94 -12.39 -21.45
CA VAL A 415 -10.68 -13.60 -21.04
C VAL A 415 -9.92 -14.51 -20.07
N ILE A 416 -8.59 -14.37 -19.98
CA ILE A 416 -7.74 -15.33 -19.24
C ILE A 416 -8.06 -15.36 -17.72
N PRO A 417 -8.33 -14.24 -17.01
CA PRO A 417 -8.74 -14.33 -15.61
C PRO A 417 -10.01 -15.17 -15.41
N CYS A 418 -10.99 -15.03 -16.29
CA CYS A 418 -12.19 -15.84 -16.28
C CYS A 418 -11.87 -17.34 -16.48
N LEU A 419 -11.12 -17.68 -17.52
CA LEU A 419 -10.79 -19.07 -17.86
C LEU A 419 -9.96 -19.79 -16.81
N LEU A 420 -9.07 -19.08 -16.10
CA LEU A 420 -8.18 -19.70 -15.13
C LEU A 420 -8.77 -19.80 -13.71
N PHE A 421 -9.71 -18.94 -13.36
CA PHE A 421 -10.20 -18.86 -11.99
C PHE A 421 -11.73 -18.99 -11.90
N GLN A 422 -12.48 -18.12 -12.56
CA GLN A 422 -13.94 -18.09 -12.43
C GLN A 422 -14.58 -19.35 -13.01
N LEU A 423 -14.26 -19.69 -14.24
CA LEU A 423 -14.83 -20.86 -14.93
C LEU A 423 -14.52 -22.19 -14.23
N PRO A 424 -13.26 -22.50 -13.86
CA PRO A 424 -12.98 -23.74 -13.12
C PRO A 424 -13.63 -23.77 -11.74
N PHE A 425 -13.73 -22.64 -11.05
CA PHE A 425 -14.36 -22.58 -9.74
C PHE A 425 -15.86 -22.87 -9.82
N GLU A 426 -16.58 -22.24 -10.74
CA GLU A 426 -18.00 -22.49 -10.95
C GLU A 426 -18.27 -23.92 -11.45
N ALA A 427 -17.46 -24.41 -12.41
CA ALA A 427 -17.61 -25.75 -12.96
C ALA A 427 -17.33 -26.86 -11.93
N LEU A 428 -16.36 -26.67 -11.01
CA LEU A 428 -15.95 -27.70 -10.04
C LEU A 428 -16.65 -27.58 -8.70
N ALA A 429 -16.88 -26.36 -8.21
CA ALA A 429 -17.46 -26.11 -6.90
C ALA A 429 -18.99 -25.87 -6.97
N GLY A 430 -19.55 -25.64 -8.16
CA GLY A 430 -20.96 -25.28 -8.34
C GLY A 430 -21.36 -23.93 -7.72
N ILE A 431 -20.36 -23.11 -7.37
CA ILE A 431 -20.56 -21.80 -6.77
C ILE A 431 -20.38 -20.74 -7.85
N ARG A 432 -21.43 -20.01 -8.14
CA ARG A 432 -21.44 -18.89 -9.07
C ARG A 432 -20.76 -17.70 -8.40
N ASP A 433 -20.05 -16.91 -9.20
CA ASP A 433 -19.50 -15.61 -8.80
C ASP A 433 -18.41 -15.65 -7.71
N LEU A 434 -17.31 -16.35 -7.98
CA LEU A 434 -16.11 -16.26 -7.15
C LEU A 434 -15.67 -14.79 -6.95
N PRO A 435 -15.59 -14.29 -5.70
CA PRO A 435 -15.14 -12.93 -5.44
C PRO A 435 -13.77 -12.65 -6.07
N PRO A 436 -13.62 -11.60 -6.88
CA PRO A 436 -12.36 -11.30 -7.57
C PRO A 436 -11.15 -11.15 -6.63
N SER A 437 -11.38 -10.76 -5.38
CA SER A 437 -10.33 -10.63 -4.36
C SER A 437 -9.56 -11.93 -4.12
N LEU A 438 -10.21 -13.11 -4.17
CA LEU A 438 -9.54 -14.40 -3.93
C LEU A 438 -8.49 -14.74 -5.00
N PRO A 439 -8.82 -14.80 -6.29
CA PRO A 439 -7.82 -15.03 -7.32
C PRO A 439 -6.80 -13.88 -7.40
N MET A 440 -7.17 -12.64 -7.09
CA MET A 440 -6.23 -11.53 -7.06
C MET A 440 -5.19 -11.67 -5.94
N ILE A 441 -5.55 -12.18 -4.77
CA ILE A 441 -4.57 -12.54 -3.72
C ILE A 441 -3.59 -13.58 -4.23
N PHE A 442 -4.08 -14.64 -4.87
CA PHE A 442 -3.23 -15.67 -5.43
C PHE A 442 -2.27 -15.11 -6.50
N LEU A 443 -2.76 -14.25 -7.38
CA LEU A 443 -1.94 -13.55 -8.38
C LEU A 443 -0.90 -12.63 -7.75
N ALA A 444 -1.24 -11.94 -6.66
CA ALA A 444 -0.29 -11.12 -5.90
C ALA A 444 0.82 -11.99 -5.27
N TRP A 445 0.49 -13.18 -4.76
CA TRP A 445 1.49 -14.13 -4.29
C TRP A 445 2.41 -14.60 -5.42
N LEU A 446 1.84 -14.95 -6.57
CA LEU A 446 2.64 -15.31 -7.75
C LEU A 446 3.56 -14.17 -8.19
N TYR A 447 3.08 -12.94 -8.16
CA TYR A 447 3.87 -11.75 -8.43
C TYR A 447 5.06 -11.64 -7.46
N ILE A 448 4.81 -11.73 -6.15
CA ILE A 448 5.86 -11.66 -5.11
C ILE A 448 6.90 -12.75 -5.33
N PHE A 449 6.48 -14.01 -5.48
CA PHE A 449 7.40 -15.13 -5.74
C PHE A 449 8.19 -14.95 -7.04
N ALA A 450 7.57 -14.39 -8.08
CA ALA A 450 8.25 -14.11 -9.35
C ALA A 450 9.33 -13.04 -9.20
N VAL A 451 9.08 -11.96 -8.47
CA VAL A 451 10.09 -10.92 -8.17
C VAL A 451 11.29 -11.52 -7.44
N PHE A 452 11.06 -12.24 -6.33
CA PHE A 452 12.14 -12.88 -5.58
C PHE A 452 12.87 -13.94 -6.40
N GLY A 453 12.12 -14.75 -7.15
CA GLY A 453 12.67 -15.76 -8.04
C GLY A 453 13.56 -15.15 -9.13
N PHE A 454 13.11 -14.09 -9.79
CA PHE A 454 13.88 -13.37 -10.79
C PHE A 454 15.18 -12.79 -10.22
N ILE A 455 15.10 -12.07 -9.09
CA ILE A 455 16.28 -11.46 -8.45
C ILE A 455 17.31 -12.53 -8.05
N ARG A 456 16.88 -13.65 -7.46
CA ARG A 456 17.78 -14.77 -7.14
C ARG A 456 18.48 -15.32 -8.38
N GLN A 457 17.76 -15.49 -9.49
CA GLN A 457 18.36 -15.96 -10.74
C GLN A 457 19.28 -14.91 -11.37
N ALA A 458 18.95 -13.62 -11.27
CA ALA A 458 19.78 -12.52 -11.74
C ALA A 458 21.10 -12.45 -10.95
N VAL A 459 21.05 -12.63 -9.62
CA VAL A 459 22.23 -12.68 -8.75
C VAL A 459 23.13 -13.84 -9.18
N ARG A 460 22.59 -15.04 -9.38
CA ARG A 460 23.38 -16.19 -9.83
C ARG A 460 24.04 -15.97 -11.20
N ARG A 461 23.35 -15.28 -12.11
CA ARG A 461 23.84 -15.06 -13.48
C ARG A 461 24.83 -13.91 -13.59
N TRP A 462 24.45 -12.76 -13.04
CA TRP A 462 25.17 -11.52 -13.30
C TRP A 462 25.96 -11.00 -12.10
N PHE A 463 25.58 -11.39 -10.89
CA PHE A 463 26.10 -10.78 -9.65
C PHE A 463 26.44 -11.82 -8.56
N PRO A 464 27.26 -12.86 -8.83
CA PRO A 464 27.47 -13.96 -7.89
C PRO A 464 28.08 -13.52 -6.54
N ASN A 465 28.76 -12.38 -6.52
CA ASN A 465 29.39 -11.82 -5.31
C ASN A 465 28.46 -10.87 -4.53
N THR A 466 27.23 -10.63 -5.01
CA THR A 466 26.26 -9.76 -4.33
C THR A 466 25.99 -10.23 -2.91
N SER A 467 25.96 -9.28 -1.96
CA SER A 467 25.65 -9.55 -0.55
C SER A 467 24.21 -10.08 -0.36
N ALA A 468 24.02 -10.86 0.69
CA ALA A 468 22.69 -11.35 1.05
C ALA A 468 21.73 -10.20 1.36
N ALA A 469 22.22 -9.12 1.99
CA ALA A 469 21.42 -7.93 2.26
C ALA A 469 20.91 -7.26 0.97
N ALA A 470 21.77 -7.02 -0.01
CA ALA A 470 21.38 -6.39 -1.26
C ALA A 470 20.42 -7.26 -2.07
N CYS A 471 20.64 -8.57 -2.13
CA CYS A 471 19.72 -9.51 -2.76
C CYS A 471 18.31 -9.44 -2.13
N LEU A 472 18.23 -9.50 -0.79
CA LEU A 472 16.97 -9.49 -0.07
C LEU A 472 16.24 -8.13 -0.20
N LEU A 473 16.98 -7.03 -0.01
CA LEU A 473 16.40 -5.68 -0.03
C LEU A 473 15.92 -5.25 -1.42
N THR A 474 16.66 -5.61 -2.48
CA THR A 474 16.21 -5.32 -3.85
C THR A 474 14.96 -6.11 -4.21
N ALA A 475 14.86 -7.38 -3.78
CA ALA A 475 13.67 -8.19 -4.02
C ALA A 475 12.48 -7.68 -3.19
N ALA A 476 12.68 -7.45 -1.89
CA ALA A 476 11.64 -6.92 -1.01
C ALA A 476 11.16 -5.53 -1.44
N GLY A 477 12.10 -4.63 -1.77
CA GLY A 477 11.78 -3.28 -2.24
C GLY A 477 11.06 -3.27 -3.60
N ALA A 478 11.40 -4.17 -4.53
CA ALA A 478 10.70 -4.30 -5.80
C ALA A 478 9.28 -4.87 -5.61
N ALA A 479 9.09 -5.82 -4.70
CA ALA A 479 7.77 -6.39 -4.41
C ALA A 479 6.89 -5.39 -3.64
N SER A 480 7.38 -4.79 -2.55
CA SER A 480 6.63 -3.83 -1.73
C SER A 480 6.45 -2.47 -2.39
N GLY A 481 7.36 -2.07 -3.29
CA GLY A 481 7.26 -0.85 -4.10
C GLY A 481 6.29 -0.96 -5.28
N SER A 482 5.75 -2.14 -5.58
CA SER A 482 4.75 -2.34 -6.62
C SER A 482 3.36 -1.89 -6.17
N GLN A 483 2.44 -1.72 -7.11
CA GLN A 483 1.06 -1.31 -6.82
C GLN A 483 0.12 -2.49 -6.47
N ILE A 484 0.65 -3.68 -6.12
CA ILE A 484 -0.21 -4.85 -5.84
C ILE A 484 -1.23 -4.59 -4.73
N TYR A 485 -0.84 -3.84 -3.67
CA TYR A 485 -1.75 -3.52 -2.56
C TYR A 485 -2.84 -2.53 -2.97
N TYR A 486 -2.51 -1.57 -3.84
CA TYR A 486 -3.49 -0.66 -4.42
C TYR A 486 -4.50 -1.42 -5.31
N LEU A 487 -4.01 -2.36 -6.16
CA LEU A 487 -4.89 -3.18 -6.99
C LEU A 487 -5.80 -4.09 -6.15
N LEU A 488 -5.29 -4.63 -5.04
CA LEU A 488 -6.08 -5.45 -4.11
C LEU A 488 -7.11 -4.65 -3.31
N HIS A 489 -6.91 -3.34 -3.14
CA HIS A 489 -7.87 -2.48 -2.46
C HIS A 489 -9.21 -2.36 -3.21
N ARG A 490 -9.17 -2.40 -4.55
CA ARG A 490 -10.34 -2.31 -5.41
C ARG A 490 -10.41 -3.50 -6.37
N PRO A 491 -10.91 -4.68 -5.95
CA PRO A 491 -10.91 -5.89 -6.77
C PRO A 491 -12.02 -5.85 -7.84
N SER A 492 -11.86 -4.98 -8.85
CA SER A 492 -12.75 -4.88 -10.00
C SER A 492 -12.21 -5.61 -11.22
N VAL A 493 -12.98 -5.72 -12.26
CA VAL A 493 -12.57 -6.32 -13.55
C VAL A 493 -11.30 -5.67 -14.12
N TYR A 494 -11.12 -4.36 -13.87
CA TYR A 494 -9.93 -3.60 -14.33
C TYR A 494 -8.67 -4.02 -13.61
N GLU A 495 -8.68 -3.94 -12.27
CA GLU A 495 -7.54 -4.26 -11.42
C GLU A 495 -7.20 -5.75 -11.52
N TYR A 496 -8.20 -6.60 -11.69
CA TYR A 496 -8.01 -8.03 -11.86
C TYR A 496 -7.27 -8.36 -13.16
N ALA A 497 -7.69 -7.78 -14.30
CA ALA A 497 -6.99 -7.94 -15.57
C ALA A 497 -5.54 -7.43 -15.52
N ILE A 498 -5.31 -6.26 -14.88
CA ILE A 498 -4.00 -5.64 -14.72
C ILE A 498 -3.07 -6.53 -13.87
N LEU A 499 -3.54 -6.95 -12.69
CA LEU A 499 -2.73 -7.78 -11.80
C LEU A 499 -2.39 -9.14 -12.42
N SER A 500 -3.35 -9.73 -13.16
CA SER A 500 -3.10 -10.98 -13.90
C SER A 500 -1.98 -10.80 -14.92
N GLY A 501 -2.06 -9.77 -15.76
CA GLY A 501 -1.05 -9.45 -16.74
C GLY A 501 0.32 -9.20 -16.10
N ALA A 502 0.38 -8.40 -15.05
CA ALA A 502 1.61 -8.07 -14.33
C ALA A 502 2.26 -9.33 -13.70
N ALA A 503 1.46 -10.19 -13.06
CA ALA A 503 1.95 -11.43 -12.47
C ALA A 503 2.51 -12.39 -13.55
N PHE A 504 1.81 -12.54 -14.66
CA PHE A 504 2.27 -13.42 -15.75
C PHE A 504 3.50 -12.87 -16.46
N VAL A 505 3.66 -11.55 -16.65
CA VAL A 505 4.91 -10.96 -17.17
C VAL A 505 6.09 -11.34 -16.27
N LEU A 506 5.97 -11.13 -14.97
CA LEU A 506 7.08 -11.41 -14.04
C LEU A 506 7.38 -12.91 -13.92
N LEU A 507 6.34 -13.75 -13.90
CA LEU A 507 6.51 -15.20 -13.96
C LEU A 507 7.26 -15.63 -15.22
N ALA A 508 6.89 -15.09 -16.38
CA ALA A 508 7.55 -15.39 -17.64
C ALA A 508 9.04 -15.03 -17.60
N LEU A 509 9.36 -13.81 -17.16
CA LEU A 509 10.74 -13.34 -17.04
C LEU A 509 11.57 -14.19 -16.07
N TRP A 510 10.99 -14.56 -14.93
CA TRP A 510 11.64 -15.45 -13.97
C TRP A 510 11.91 -16.84 -14.57
N GLN A 511 10.89 -17.45 -15.18
CA GLN A 511 11.03 -18.79 -15.76
C GLN A 511 12.03 -18.80 -16.93
N TRP A 512 11.99 -17.78 -17.78
CA TRP A 512 12.97 -17.65 -18.87
C TRP A 512 14.41 -17.52 -18.34
N LEU A 513 14.60 -16.78 -17.24
CA LEU A 513 15.90 -16.67 -16.62
C LEU A 513 16.34 -18.00 -15.97
N CYS A 514 15.40 -18.78 -15.40
CA CYS A 514 15.66 -20.14 -14.94
C CYS A 514 16.12 -21.06 -16.09
N ALA A 515 15.43 -21.00 -17.24
CA ALA A 515 15.82 -21.77 -18.43
C ALA A 515 17.20 -21.39 -18.92
N ALA A 516 17.51 -20.09 -18.97
CA ALA A 516 18.80 -19.58 -19.43
C ALA A 516 19.97 -19.95 -18.50
N ASN A 517 19.71 -20.10 -17.20
CA ASN A 517 20.71 -20.45 -16.18
C ASN A 517 20.86 -21.97 -15.96
N ALA A 518 19.89 -22.77 -16.42
CA ALA A 518 19.92 -24.20 -16.21
C ALA A 518 21.10 -24.87 -17.00
N PRO A 519 21.84 -25.79 -16.36
CA PRO A 519 22.89 -26.52 -17.06
C PRO A 519 22.32 -27.39 -18.20
N GLU A 520 23.06 -27.54 -19.30
CA GLU A 520 22.61 -28.27 -20.49
C GLU A 520 22.22 -29.73 -20.22
N THR A 521 22.84 -30.34 -19.24
CA THR A 521 22.52 -31.68 -18.77
C THR A 521 21.12 -31.88 -18.25
N LYS A 522 20.49 -30.78 -17.79
CA LYS A 522 19.11 -30.78 -17.23
C LYS A 522 18.06 -30.42 -18.30
N ARG A 523 18.05 -31.14 -19.41
CA ARG A 523 17.18 -30.85 -20.56
C ARG A 523 15.69 -30.72 -20.19
N LYS A 524 15.13 -31.62 -19.36
CA LYS A 524 13.72 -31.59 -18.96
C LYS A 524 13.40 -30.31 -18.23
N THR A 525 14.29 -29.86 -17.34
CA THR A 525 14.15 -28.60 -16.61
C THR A 525 14.14 -27.39 -17.54
N ILE A 526 15.02 -27.37 -18.53
CA ILE A 526 15.08 -26.30 -19.54
C ILE A 526 13.79 -26.25 -20.33
N LEU A 527 13.31 -27.39 -20.87
CA LEU A 527 12.06 -27.46 -21.63
C LEU A 527 10.85 -27.00 -20.81
N PHE A 528 10.77 -27.42 -19.52
CA PHE A 528 9.70 -26.98 -18.62
C PHE A 528 9.71 -25.46 -18.43
N HIS A 529 10.85 -24.86 -18.07
CA HIS A 529 10.94 -23.42 -17.84
C HIS A 529 10.71 -22.59 -19.12
N LEU A 530 11.12 -23.09 -20.28
CA LEU A 530 10.81 -22.46 -21.57
C LEU A 530 9.31 -22.48 -21.85
N ALA A 531 8.69 -23.66 -21.78
CA ALA A 531 7.27 -23.81 -22.08
C ALA A 531 6.40 -23.05 -21.09
N PHE A 532 6.68 -23.17 -19.79
CA PHE A 532 5.88 -22.49 -18.75
C PHE A 532 6.07 -20.98 -18.78
N GLY A 533 7.31 -20.48 -18.97
CA GLY A 533 7.55 -19.04 -19.11
C GLY A 533 6.89 -18.46 -20.37
N SER A 534 6.91 -19.18 -21.48
CA SER A 534 6.25 -18.75 -22.71
C SER A 534 4.73 -18.85 -22.63
N LEU A 535 4.20 -19.84 -21.94
CA LEU A 535 2.77 -19.91 -21.60
C LEU A 535 2.34 -18.69 -20.80
N CYS A 536 3.08 -18.36 -19.71
CA CYS A 536 2.78 -17.17 -18.91
C CYS A 536 2.78 -15.89 -19.77
N MET A 537 3.80 -15.69 -20.63
CA MET A 537 3.87 -14.51 -21.50
C MET A 537 2.74 -14.50 -22.55
N ALA A 538 2.34 -15.63 -23.07
CA ALA A 538 1.22 -15.73 -24.01
C ALA A 538 -0.13 -15.40 -23.35
N LEU A 539 -0.33 -15.86 -22.11
CA LEU A 539 -1.54 -15.55 -21.32
C LEU A 539 -1.70 -14.05 -21.06
N VAL A 540 -0.60 -13.28 -21.03
CA VAL A 540 -0.66 -11.81 -20.91
C VAL A 540 -1.53 -11.19 -22.01
N ALA A 541 -1.49 -11.71 -23.24
CA ALA A 541 -2.30 -11.20 -24.36
C ALA A 541 -3.80 -11.28 -24.09
N GLY A 542 -4.23 -12.29 -23.35
CA GLY A 542 -5.63 -12.44 -22.93
C GLY A 542 -5.95 -11.86 -21.54
N CYS A 543 -5.04 -11.07 -20.95
CA CYS A 543 -5.26 -10.26 -19.76
C CYS A 543 -5.19 -8.77 -20.12
N ARG A 544 -4.00 -8.32 -20.54
CA ARG A 544 -3.64 -6.95 -20.90
C ARG A 544 -2.72 -6.98 -22.15
N PRO A 545 -3.25 -6.97 -23.37
CA PRO A 545 -2.49 -7.19 -24.60
C PRO A 545 -1.24 -6.32 -24.76
N GLN A 546 -1.30 -5.05 -24.36
CA GLN A 546 -0.17 -4.12 -24.46
C GLN A 546 1.05 -4.56 -23.64
N MET A 547 0.88 -5.27 -22.52
CA MET A 547 1.98 -5.73 -21.68
C MET A 547 2.83 -6.84 -22.35
N VAL A 548 2.33 -7.48 -23.44
CA VAL A 548 3.10 -8.44 -24.24
C VAL A 548 4.38 -7.80 -24.82
N LEU A 549 4.45 -6.48 -24.89
CA LEU A 549 5.66 -5.77 -25.31
C LEU A 549 6.90 -6.21 -24.51
N PHE A 550 6.76 -6.63 -23.26
CA PHE A 550 7.86 -7.17 -22.47
C PHE A 550 8.37 -8.53 -22.96
N ALA A 551 7.69 -9.20 -23.89
CA ALA A 551 8.23 -10.43 -24.53
C ALA A 551 9.56 -10.17 -25.23
N VAL A 552 9.86 -8.93 -25.64
CA VAL A 552 11.14 -8.56 -26.25
C VAL A 552 12.34 -8.84 -25.32
N LEU A 553 12.12 -8.92 -24.01
CA LEU A 553 13.16 -9.27 -23.03
C LEU A 553 13.65 -10.72 -23.14
N ALA A 554 12.94 -11.59 -23.87
CA ALA A 554 13.46 -12.90 -24.27
C ALA A 554 14.77 -12.78 -25.06
N LEU A 555 14.91 -11.73 -25.90
CA LEU A 555 16.10 -11.53 -26.74
C LEU A 555 17.40 -11.44 -25.91
N PRO A 556 17.56 -10.49 -24.96
CA PRO A 556 18.78 -10.42 -24.16
C PRO A 556 18.94 -11.61 -23.22
N ILE A 557 17.86 -12.20 -22.69
CA ILE A 557 17.95 -13.38 -21.80
C ILE A 557 18.52 -14.59 -22.55
N PHE A 558 18.08 -14.83 -23.76
CA PHE A 558 18.42 -16.05 -24.52
C PHE A 558 19.56 -15.88 -25.52
N ARG A 559 19.92 -14.63 -25.88
CA ARG A 559 20.99 -14.35 -26.85
C ARG A 559 22.30 -15.10 -26.55
N PRO A 560 22.86 -15.13 -25.33
CA PRO A 560 24.12 -15.82 -25.07
C PRO A 560 24.04 -17.29 -25.40
N ARG A 561 22.99 -17.99 -25.03
CA ARG A 561 22.84 -19.44 -25.21
C ARG A 561 22.47 -19.81 -26.64
N TYR A 562 21.47 -19.16 -27.21
CA TYR A 562 20.89 -19.60 -28.49
C TYR A 562 21.54 -18.97 -29.70
N ILE A 563 21.98 -17.73 -29.61
CA ILE A 563 22.57 -16.99 -30.73
C ILE A 563 24.10 -17.09 -30.67
N THR A 564 24.72 -16.68 -29.56
CA THR A 564 26.20 -16.63 -29.46
C THR A 564 26.82 -18.03 -29.46
N GLN A 565 26.24 -18.98 -28.72
CA GLN A 565 26.69 -20.39 -28.68
C GLN A 565 26.10 -21.22 -29.82
N LYS A 566 25.34 -20.60 -30.77
CA LYS A 566 24.75 -21.23 -31.95
C LYS A 566 23.87 -22.46 -31.65
N ARG A 567 23.29 -22.55 -30.46
CA ARG A 567 22.49 -23.71 -30.03
C ARG A 567 21.25 -23.94 -30.89
N LEU A 568 20.66 -22.87 -31.46
CA LEU A 568 19.53 -22.96 -32.40
C LEU A 568 19.78 -23.93 -33.56
N ARG A 569 21.04 -24.13 -33.96
CA ARG A 569 21.42 -25.03 -35.07
C ARG A 569 21.50 -26.49 -34.65
N SER A 570 21.28 -26.83 -33.39
CA SER A 570 21.33 -28.20 -32.87
C SER A 570 19.93 -28.82 -32.79
N ARG A 571 19.82 -30.17 -32.87
CA ARG A 571 18.56 -30.90 -32.62
C ARG A 571 17.97 -30.59 -31.23
N ALA A 572 18.81 -30.39 -30.22
CA ALA A 572 18.40 -30.01 -28.89
C ALA A 572 17.78 -28.61 -28.90
N GLY A 573 18.39 -27.66 -29.61
CA GLY A 573 17.89 -26.29 -29.75
C GLY A 573 16.56 -26.21 -30.49
N ALA A 574 16.33 -27.04 -31.50
CA ALA A 574 15.04 -27.14 -32.19
C ALA A 574 13.93 -27.57 -31.25
N GLY A 575 14.16 -28.58 -30.38
CA GLY A 575 13.18 -28.97 -29.34
C GLY A 575 12.95 -27.90 -28.28
N GLU A 576 13.97 -27.12 -27.91
CA GLU A 576 13.88 -26.00 -27.01
C GLU A 576 13.07 -24.82 -27.64
N CYS A 577 13.27 -24.57 -28.95
CA CYS A 577 12.46 -23.63 -29.73
C CYS A 577 10.99 -24.05 -29.79
N ALA A 578 10.73 -25.34 -30.02
CA ALA A 578 9.36 -25.85 -30.03
C ALA A 578 8.69 -25.66 -28.64
N ALA A 579 9.40 -25.97 -27.55
CA ALA A 579 8.91 -25.76 -26.20
C ALA A 579 8.63 -24.27 -25.91
N PHE A 580 9.42 -23.37 -26.48
CA PHE A 580 9.17 -21.92 -26.35
C PHE A 580 7.98 -21.44 -27.19
N LEU A 581 7.87 -21.88 -28.46
CA LEU A 581 6.89 -21.35 -29.40
C LEU A 581 5.51 -22.01 -29.28
N LEU A 582 5.43 -23.30 -28.95
CA LEU A 582 4.17 -24.03 -28.95
C LEU A 582 3.11 -23.42 -28.00
N PRO A 583 3.42 -23.07 -26.75
CA PRO A 583 2.43 -22.43 -25.89
C PRO A 583 1.95 -21.07 -26.44
N VAL A 584 2.85 -20.30 -27.05
CA VAL A 584 2.51 -19.01 -27.65
C VAL A 584 1.53 -19.19 -28.81
N VAL A 585 1.82 -20.14 -29.70
CA VAL A 585 0.94 -20.44 -30.86
C VAL A 585 -0.42 -20.93 -30.39
N LEU A 586 -0.49 -21.85 -29.42
CA LEU A 586 -1.74 -22.39 -28.92
C LEU A 586 -2.63 -21.29 -28.29
N VAL A 587 -2.07 -20.45 -27.44
CA VAL A 587 -2.82 -19.34 -26.81
C VAL A 587 -3.23 -18.31 -27.87
N ALA A 588 -2.33 -17.95 -28.80
CA ALA A 588 -2.65 -17.00 -29.86
C ALA A 588 -3.80 -17.50 -30.73
N VAL A 589 -3.76 -18.77 -31.18
CA VAL A 589 -4.83 -19.39 -31.98
C VAL A 589 -6.14 -19.37 -31.18
N GLY A 590 -6.12 -19.75 -29.90
CA GLY A 590 -7.30 -19.73 -29.03
C GLY A 590 -7.91 -18.32 -28.91
N LEU A 591 -7.09 -17.29 -28.67
CA LEU A 591 -7.56 -15.89 -28.57
C LEU A 591 -8.06 -15.37 -29.92
N MET A 592 -7.40 -15.68 -31.01
CA MET A 592 -7.82 -15.30 -32.36
C MET A 592 -9.18 -15.94 -32.73
N TRP A 593 -9.38 -17.22 -32.41
CA TRP A 593 -10.65 -17.89 -32.57
C TRP A 593 -11.76 -17.22 -31.71
N TYR A 594 -11.47 -16.98 -30.44
CA TYR A 594 -12.41 -16.32 -29.51
C TYR A 594 -12.83 -14.93 -30.00
N ASN A 595 -11.87 -14.14 -30.49
CA ASN A 595 -12.15 -12.82 -31.05
C ASN A 595 -12.99 -12.92 -32.34
N ALA A 596 -12.63 -13.80 -33.26
CA ALA A 596 -13.35 -13.99 -34.52
C ALA A 596 -14.79 -14.46 -34.28
N ALA A 597 -15.00 -15.35 -33.30
CA ALA A 597 -16.33 -15.85 -32.96
C ALA A 597 -17.25 -14.77 -32.36
N ARG A 598 -16.70 -13.77 -31.66
CA ARG A 598 -17.47 -12.68 -31.05
C ARG A 598 -17.68 -11.49 -31.98
N PHE A 599 -16.62 -11.06 -32.65
CA PHE A 599 -16.56 -9.79 -33.36
C PHE A 599 -16.27 -9.92 -34.86
N GLY A 600 -16.23 -11.15 -35.38
CA GLY A 600 -15.99 -11.42 -36.80
C GLY A 600 -14.53 -11.21 -37.27
N SER A 601 -13.64 -10.77 -36.41
CA SER A 601 -12.22 -10.56 -36.74
C SER A 601 -11.29 -11.18 -35.65
N PRO A 602 -10.26 -11.93 -36.04
CA PRO A 602 -9.32 -12.52 -35.08
C PRO A 602 -8.50 -11.49 -34.29
N PHE A 603 -8.40 -10.24 -34.79
CA PHE A 603 -7.63 -9.16 -34.18
C PHE A 603 -8.47 -8.11 -33.46
N ASP A 604 -9.80 -8.28 -33.44
CA ASP A 604 -10.70 -7.38 -32.73
C ASP A 604 -10.97 -7.89 -31.32
N PHE A 605 -10.47 -7.16 -30.32
CA PHE A 605 -10.67 -7.47 -28.90
C PHE A 605 -11.94 -6.85 -28.33
N GLY A 606 -12.77 -6.18 -29.14
CA GLY A 606 -14.05 -5.58 -28.74
C GLY A 606 -13.93 -4.22 -28.02
N ALA A 607 -12.73 -3.68 -27.85
CA ALA A 607 -12.52 -2.44 -27.09
C ALA A 607 -13.14 -1.19 -27.76
N ASN A 608 -13.40 -1.23 -29.07
CA ASN A 608 -14.07 -0.16 -29.79
C ASN A 608 -15.59 -0.15 -29.54
N TYR A 609 -16.16 -1.26 -29.16
CA TYR A 609 -17.61 -1.43 -28.93
C TYR A 609 -18.01 -1.20 -27.46
N ASN A 610 -17.07 -0.69 -26.64
CA ASN A 610 -17.28 -0.49 -25.22
C ASN A 610 -18.29 0.61 -24.93
N LEU A 611 -19.32 0.30 -24.13
CA LEU A 611 -20.31 1.25 -23.63
C LEU A 611 -19.75 1.98 -22.42
N THR A 612 -19.09 3.08 -22.65
CA THR A 612 -18.46 3.91 -21.61
C THR A 612 -18.87 5.39 -21.78
N SER A 613 -18.23 6.31 -21.08
CA SER A 613 -18.50 7.76 -21.17
C SER A 613 -18.19 8.39 -22.53
N ASN A 614 -17.40 7.73 -23.37
CA ASN A 614 -17.02 8.21 -24.69
C ASN A 614 -17.40 7.20 -25.77
N ASP A 615 -17.73 7.71 -26.96
CA ASP A 615 -17.89 6.85 -28.14
C ASP A 615 -16.53 6.31 -28.62
N MET A 616 -16.19 5.12 -28.18
CA MET A 616 -14.90 4.49 -28.45
C MET A 616 -14.71 4.07 -29.91
N THR A 617 -15.77 4.06 -30.72
CA THR A 617 -15.67 3.82 -32.18
C THR A 617 -14.97 4.97 -32.93
N ARG A 618 -14.96 6.16 -32.31
CA ARG A 618 -14.38 7.40 -32.87
C ARG A 618 -13.07 7.80 -32.22
N ARG A 619 -12.48 6.94 -31.39
CA ARG A 619 -11.23 7.30 -30.71
C ARG A 619 -10.09 7.50 -31.70
N GLY A 620 -9.27 8.51 -31.43
CA GLY A 620 -8.09 8.85 -32.21
C GLY A 620 -6.83 8.89 -31.34
N PHE A 621 -5.69 9.06 -31.98
CA PHE A 621 -4.40 9.24 -31.30
C PHE A 621 -4.16 10.71 -30.97
N ALA A 622 -4.10 11.06 -29.69
CA ALA A 622 -3.93 12.42 -29.20
C ALA A 622 -2.47 12.70 -28.81
N VAL A 623 -1.69 13.27 -29.73
CA VAL A 623 -0.26 13.59 -29.52
C VAL A 623 -0.04 14.52 -28.33
N GLY A 624 -0.91 15.53 -28.13
CA GLY A 624 -0.81 16.50 -27.04
C GLY A 624 -0.88 15.91 -25.64
N ARG A 625 -1.37 14.66 -25.49
CA ARG A 625 -1.46 13.96 -24.20
C ARG A 625 -0.16 13.27 -23.79
N ILE A 626 0.76 13.00 -24.73
CA ILE A 626 1.94 12.14 -24.49
C ILE A 626 2.86 12.76 -23.46
N ALA A 627 3.32 13.99 -23.67
CA ALA A 627 4.29 14.62 -22.79
C ALA A 627 3.74 14.83 -21.37
N PRO A 628 2.53 15.42 -21.17
CA PRO A 628 1.94 15.52 -19.84
C PRO A 628 1.76 14.17 -19.15
N ALA A 629 1.31 13.14 -19.89
CA ALA A 629 1.08 11.81 -19.31
C ALA A 629 2.38 11.12 -18.89
N VAL A 630 3.39 11.11 -19.74
CA VAL A 630 4.70 10.50 -19.42
C VAL A 630 5.33 11.21 -18.21
N VAL A 631 5.28 12.55 -18.15
CA VAL A 631 5.78 13.31 -17.00
C VAL A 631 5.00 12.97 -15.74
N THR A 632 3.67 12.92 -15.81
CA THR A 632 2.81 12.60 -14.67
C THR A 632 3.05 11.18 -14.18
N PHE A 633 3.08 10.18 -15.06
CA PHE A 633 3.33 8.79 -14.71
C PHE A 633 4.70 8.57 -14.08
N LEU A 634 5.72 9.28 -14.53
CA LEU A 634 7.08 9.11 -14.01
C LEU A 634 7.41 10.03 -12.84
N ALA A 635 6.99 11.31 -12.88
CA ALA A 635 7.43 12.35 -11.97
C ALA A 635 6.30 13.14 -11.30
N GLY A 636 5.03 12.73 -11.44
CA GLY A 636 3.90 13.39 -10.80
C GLY A 636 4.07 13.48 -9.28
N ILE A 637 3.71 14.62 -8.70
CA ILE A 637 3.78 14.83 -7.25
C ILE A 637 2.43 14.46 -6.64
N PRO A 638 2.38 13.61 -5.60
CA PRO A 638 1.14 13.32 -4.89
C PRO A 638 0.66 14.54 -4.11
N GLY A 639 -0.61 14.63 -3.80
CA GLY A 639 -1.11 15.51 -2.76
C GLY A 639 -0.54 15.07 -1.42
N VAL A 640 -0.15 16.03 -0.57
CA VAL A 640 0.40 15.77 0.76
C VAL A 640 -0.44 16.50 1.80
N GLN A 641 -0.72 15.82 2.90
CA GLN A 641 -1.44 16.39 4.05
C GLN A 641 -0.74 16.04 5.35
N THR A 642 -1.02 16.81 6.42
CA THR A 642 -0.39 16.64 7.74
C THR A 642 -1.02 15.56 8.59
N VAL A 643 -2.20 15.06 8.18
CA VAL A 643 -2.94 13.99 8.87
C VAL A 643 -2.87 12.69 8.08
N PHE A 644 -3.08 11.56 8.77
CA PHE A 644 -3.15 10.26 8.12
C PHE A 644 -4.23 10.24 7.01
N PRO A 645 -4.00 9.64 5.87
CA PRO A 645 -2.86 8.79 5.48
C PRO A 645 -1.65 9.55 4.90
N TYR A 646 -1.50 10.85 5.13
CA TYR A 646 -0.42 11.76 4.70
C TYR A 646 -0.34 12.00 3.19
N ILE A 647 -0.96 11.18 2.40
CA ILE A 647 -1.06 11.28 0.94
C ILE A 647 -2.52 11.48 0.57
N THR A 648 -2.78 12.39 -0.35
CA THR A 648 -4.09 12.60 -0.96
C THR A 648 -3.99 12.43 -2.47
N ALA A 649 -5.12 12.14 -3.10
CA ALA A 649 -5.20 12.16 -4.54
C ALA A 649 -5.01 13.59 -5.07
N THR A 650 -4.22 13.72 -6.11
CA THR A 650 -4.22 14.91 -6.97
C THR A 650 -5.28 14.73 -8.04
N LYS A 651 -6.17 15.69 -8.21
CA LYS A 651 -7.17 15.67 -9.28
C LYS A 651 -6.50 16.09 -10.57
N MET A 652 -6.38 15.15 -11.51
CA MET A 652 -5.86 15.41 -12.85
C MET A 652 -7.03 15.58 -13.81
N GLN A 653 -7.06 16.70 -14.51
CA GLN A 653 -8.05 16.95 -15.58
C GLN A 653 -7.40 16.72 -16.93
N THR A 654 -7.98 15.85 -17.72
CA THR A 654 -7.53 15.57 -19.07
C THR A 654 -8.69 15.70 -20.04
N ASN A 655 -8.43 16.31 -21.19
CA ASN A 655 -9.41 16.32 -22.27
C ASN A 655 -9.20 15.07 -23.13
N TYR A 656 -10.25 14.30 -23.32
CA TYR A 656 -10.25 13.11 -24.15
C TYR A 656 -11.55 13.06 -24.96
N MET A 657 -11.43 13.05 -26.26
CA MET A 657 -12.56 13.01 -27.19
C MET A 657 -13.63 14.08 -26.93
N GLY A 658 -13.19 15.31 -26.58
CA GLY A 658 -14.09 16.43 -26.29
C GLY A 658 -14.68 16.48 -24.88
N LEU A 659 -14.42 15.46 -24.05
CA LEU A 659 -14.85 15.43 -22.65
C LEU A 659 -13.68 15.71 -21.70
N THR A 660 -13.94 16.51 -20.68
CA THR A 660 -12.99 16.67 -19.58
C THR A 660 -13.18 15.56 -18.57
N ILE A 661 -12.17 14.72 -18.45
CA ILE A 661 -12.16 13.61 -17.48
C ILE A 661 -11.32 14.06 -16.30
N THR A 662 -11.87 13.96 -15.09
CA THR A 662 -11.15 14.19 -13.84
C THR A 662 -10.76 12.85 -13.25
N GLU A 663 -9.46 12.65 -13.05
CA GLU A 663 -8.90 11.39 -12.54
C GLU A 663 -8.14 11.62 -11.24
N LEU A 664 -8.21 10.63 -10.36
CA LEU A 664 -7.48 10.63 -9.10
C LEU A 664 -6.11 10.00 -9.30
N TYR A 665 -5.08 10.70 -8.85
CA TYR A 665 -3.70 10.32 -9.05
C TYR A 665 -2.89 10.46 -7.76
N TYR A 666 -2.14 9.42 -7.38
CA TYR A 666 -1.46 9.36 -6.09
C TYR A 666 0.06 9.59 -6.19
N GLY A 667 0.57 9.89 -7.37
CA GLY A 667 1.96 10.28 -7.58
C GLY A 667 2.72 9.42 -8.61
N GLY A 668 3.81 9.98 -9.13
CA GLY A 668 4.65 9.38 -10.16
C GLY A 668 5.65 8.37 -9.60
N ALA A 669 6.05 7.41 -10.45
CA ALA A 669 6.91 6.32 -10.05
C ALA A 669 8.25 6.78 -9.44
N PHE A 670 8.97 7.69 -10.09
CA PHE A 670 10.27 8.17 -9.58
C PHE A 670 10.15 9.11 -8.38
N THR A 671 9.05 9.83 -8.25
CA THR A 671 8.80 10.73 -7.12
C THR A 671 8.53 9.95 -5.85
N CYS A 672 7.77 8.86 -5.97
CA CYS A 672 7.23 8.13 -4.82
C CYS A 672 7.99 6.85 -4.47
N LEU A 673 8.78 6.30 -5.41
CA LEU A 673 9.49 5.03 -5.24
C LEU A 673 11.01 5.20 -5.34
N PRO A 674 11.70 5.54 -4.24
CA PRO A 674 13.15 5.80 -4.25
C PRO A 674 14.01 4.60 -4.70
N LEU A 675 13.46 3.37 -4.70
CA LEU A 675 14.17 2.22 -5.29
C LEU A 675 14.54 2.49 -6.77
N LEU A 676 13.70 3.21 -7.51
CA LEU A 676 13.94 3.57 -8.91
C LEU A 676 15.16 4.50 -9.10
N TRP A 677 15.55 5.23 -8.07
CA TRP A 677 16.75 6.08 -8.13
C TRP A 677 18.05 5.27 -8.31
N GLY A 678 18.01 3.97 -8.03
CA GLY A 678 19.11 3.05 -8.37
C GLY A 678 19.50 3.10 -9.84
N LEU A 679 18.58 3.45 -10.74
CA LEU A 679 18.87 3.62 -12.17
C LEU A 679 19.91 4.73 -12.44
N ALA A 680 20.02 5.73 -11.57
CA ALA A 680 21.04 6.76 -11.63
C ALA A 680 22.48 6.22 -11.44
N ALA A 681 22.61 5.00 -10.90
CA ALA A 681 23.92 4.34 -10.80
C ALA A 681 24.44 3.74 -12.13
N LEU A 682 23.57 3.57 -13.14
CA LEU A 682 23.93 2.96 -14.42
C LEU A 682 25.06 3.69 -15.15
N PRO A 683 25.08 5.05 -15.25
CA PRO A 683 26.20 5.78 -15.84
C PRO A 683 27.53 5.57 -15.09
N LEU A 684 27.46 5.52 -13.75
CA LEU A 684 28.66 5.31 -12.90
C LEU A 684 29.25 3.92 -13.08
N ALA A 685 28.40 2.93 -13.29
CA ALA A 685 28.78 1.53 -13.52
C ALA A 685 28.92 1.17 -15.00
N ARG A 686 28.98 2.15 -15.92
CA ARG A 686 28.91 1.97 -17.39
C ARG A 686 29.93 0.92 -17.89
N ARG A 687 31.19 0.99 -17.47
CA ARG A 687 32.23 0.05 -17.93
C ARG A 687 31.86 -1.41 -17.64
N ARG A 688 31.29 -1.69 -16.47
CA ARG A 688 30.85 -3.04 -16.08
C ARG A 688 29.54 -3.45 -16.77
N LEU A 689 28.66 -2.51 -17.00
CA LEU A 689 27.42 -2.73 -17.75
C LEU A 689 27.76 -3.02 -19.23
N ASP A 690 28.74 -2.30 -19.81
CA ASP A 690 29.16 -2.50 -21.20
C ASP A 690 29.83 -3.87 -21.41
N ALA A 691 30.53 -4.39 -20.41
CA ALA A 691 31.09 -5.73 -20.42
C ALA A 691 30.02 -6.84 -20.44
N ARG A 692 28.80 -6.53 -19.99
CA ARG A 692 27.67 -7.47 -19.92
C ARG A 692 26.57 -7.06 -20.89
N ARG A 693 26.76 -7.36 -22.17
CA ARG A 693 25.87 -6.93 -23.27
C ARG A 693 24.43 -7.36 -23.09
N ASP A 694 24.19 -8.56 -22.53
CA ASP A 694 22.84 -9.08 -22.24
C ASP A 694 22.13 -8.29 -21.14
N LEU A 695 22.80 -8.00 -20.03
CA LEU A 695 22.26 -7.17 -18.95
C LEU A 695 21.96 -5.75 -19.43
N ARG A 696 22.91 -5.14 -20.17
CA ARG A 696 22.71 -3.81 -20.74
C ARG A 696 21.50 -3.75 -21.67
N ALA A 697 21.34 -4.76 -22.53
CA ALA A 697 20.20 -4.84 -23.45
C ALA A 697 18.90 -5.05 -22.67
N ALA A 698 18.88 -5.90 -21.65
CA ALA A 698 17.69 -6.13 -20.83
C ALA A 698 17.22 -4.83 -20.15
N VAL A 699 18.14 -4.11 -19.48
CA VAL A 699 17.78 -2.84 -18.81
C VAL A 699 17.30 -1.79 -19.83
N ARG A 700 18.01 -1.62 -20.96
CA ARG A 700 17.60 -0.65 -22.01
C ARG A 700 16.22 -0.96 -22.58
N LEU A 701 15.98 -2.22 -22.95
CA LEU A 701 14.68 -2.62 -23.49
C LEU A 701 13.57 -2.46 -22.46
N THR A 702 13.82 -2.75 -21.19
CA THR A 702 12.83 -2.49 -20.14
C THR A 702 12.46 -1.01 -20.07
N LEU A 703 13.46 -0.10 -20.09
CA LEU A 703 13.20 1.34 -20.07
C LEU A 703 12.43 1.82 -21.32
N ILE A 704 12.78 1.31 -22.49
CA ILE A 704 12.06 1.60 -23.74
C ILE A 704 10.61 1.11 -23.67
N CYS A 705 10.39 -0.15 -23.22
CA CYS A 705 9.05 -0.71 -23.07
C CYS A 705 8.22 0.07 -22.05
N THR A 706 8.83 0.52 -20.93
CA THR A 706 8.17 1.35 -19.93
C THR A 706 7.62 2.65 -20.54
N VAL A 707 8.45 3.39 -21.27
CA VAL A 707 8.03 4.64 -21.92
C VAL A 707 6.98 4.36 -23.00
N ALA A 708 7.17 3.33 -23.81
CA ALA A 708 6.22 2.95 -24.86
C ALA A 708 4.85 2.58 -24.25
N LEU A 709 4.80 1.81 -23.16
CA LEU A 709 3.55 1.48 -22.48
C LEU A 709 2.90 2.70 -21.83
N ALA A 710 3.67 3.59 -21.19
CA ALA A 710 3.14 4.84 -20.66
C ALA A 710 2.47 5.69 -21.74
N VAL A 711 3.05 5.70 -22.98
CA VAL A 711 2.44 6.36 -24.14
C VAL A 711 1.17 5.65 -24.59
N VAL A 712 1.17 4.32 -24.67
CA VAL A 712 -0.02 3.54 -25.06
C VAL A 712 -1.14 3.73 -24.05
N ASP A 713 -0.85 3.61 -22.77
CA ASP A 713 -1.84 3.70 -21.68
C ASP A 713 -2.53 5.07 -21.65
N CYS A 714 -1.80 6.16 -21.87
CA CYS A 714 -2.40 7.50 -21.92
C CYS A 714 -3.34 7.72 -23.12
N GLN A 715 -3.25 6.89 -24.17
CA GLN A 715 -4.15 6.95 -25.33
C GLN A 715 -5.43 6.11 -25.13
N MET A 716 -5.50 5.28 -24.09
CA MET A 716 -6.66 4.40 -23.87
C MET A 716 -7.86 5.16 -23.28
N ALA A 717 -7.77 5.57 -22.02
CA ALA A 717 -8.89 6.22 -21.33
C ALA A 717 -8.45 7.42 -20.47
N GLY A 718 -7.18 7.75 -20.42
CA GLY A 718 -6.65 8.85 -19.63
C GLY A 718 -5.48 8.45 -18.75
N MET A 719 -5.17 9.28 -17.74
CA MET A 719 -4.01 9.09 -16.87
C MET A 719 -4.39 8.41 -15.56
N LEU A 720 -5.06 7.25 -15.64
CA LEU A 720 -5.46 6.48 -14.46
C LEU A 720 -4.24 5.95 -13.71
N TYR A 721 -4.24 6.12 -12.39
CA TYR A 721 -3.14 5.67 -11.53
C TYR A 721 -2.83 4.18 -11.67
N ARG A 722 -3.85 3.32 -11.82
CA ARG A 722 -3.71 1.87 -12.00
C ARG A 722 -2.90 1.48 -13.25
N TYR A 723 -2.84 2.33 -14.28
CA TYR A 723 -2.10 2.03 -15.50
C TYR A 723 -0.57 2.00 -15.32
N GLN A 724 -0.05 2.63 -14.26
CA GLN A 724 1.36 2.44 -13.90
C GLN A 724 1.70 0.95 -13.65
N SER A 725 0.76 0.15 -13.21
CA SER A 725 0.98 -1.27 -12.91
C SER A 725 1.32 -2.09 -14.17
N ASP A 726 0.94 -1.61 -15.37
CA ASP A 726 1.22 -2.28 -16.63
C ASP A 726 2.74 -2.39 -16.92
N TRP A 727 3.55 -1.45 -16.38
CA TRP A 727 4.99 -1.39 -16.65
C TRP A 727 5.86 -1.26 -15.38
N LEU A 728 5.29 -0.97 -14.22
CA LEU A 728 6.05 -0.70 -13.00
C LEU A 728 6.83 -1.92 -12.51
N GLY A 729 6.27 -3.13 -12.60
CA GLY A 729 6.94 -4.36 -12.18
C GLY A 729 8.30 -4.57 -12.86
N PRO A 730 8.36 -4.66 -14.19
CA PRO A 730 9.63 -4.75 -14.92
C PRO A 730 10.58 -3.57 -14.69
N LEU A 731 10.06 -2.34 -14.52
CA LEU A 731 10.88 -1.17 -14.19
C LEU A 731 11.54 -1.30 -12.82
N LEU A 732 10.82 -1.79 -11.81
CA LEU A 732 11.37 -2.07 -10.48
C LEU A 732 12.43 -3.17 -10.53
N LEU A 733 12.26 -4.20 -11.36
CA LEU A 733 13.30 -5.20 -11.59
C LEU A 733 14.55 -4.57 -12.23
N ALA A 734 14.40 -3.67 -13.22
CA ALA A 734 15.54 -2.97 -13.82
C ALA A 734 16.26 -2.09 -12.78
N ALA A 735 15.54 -1.41 -11.90
CA ALA A 735 16.12 -0.64 -10.80
C ALA A 735 16.85 -1.55 -9.80
N ALA A 736 16.26 -2.69 -9.45
CA ALA A 736 16.91 -3.69 -8.60
C ALA A 736 18.23 -4.18 -9.22
N LEU A 737 18.25 -4.49 -10.52
CA LEU A 737 19.48 -4.85 -11.24
C LEU A 737 20.52 -3.72 -11.21
N ALA A 738 20.10 -2.46 -11.26
CA ALA A 738 21.00 -1.31 -11.15
C ALA A 738 21.62 -1.18 -9.75
N TRP A 739 20.83 -1.39 -8.67
CA TRP A 739 21.35 -1.47 -7.31
C TRP A 739 22.36 -2.61 -7.12
N LEU A 740 22.04 -3.80 -7.64
CA LEU A 740 22.95 -4.96 -7.59
C LEU A 740 24.25 -4.69 -8.37
N LEU A 741 24.18 -4.02 -9.52
CA LEU A 741 25.34 -3.60 -10.29
C LEU A 741 26.19 -2.59 -9.53
N ALA A 742 25.58 -1.60 -8.89
CA ALA A 742 26.26 -0.60 -8.07
C ALA A 742 27.00 -1.28 -6.91
N GLU A 743 26.34 -2.15 -6.16
CA GLU A 743 26.95 -2.88 -5.06
C GLU A 743 28.14 -3.73 -5.53
N ASN A 744 27.95 -4.52 -6.59
CA ASN A 744 29.00 -5.37 -7.17
C ASN A 744 30.19 -4.53 -7.67
N THR A 745 29.95 -3.30 -8.13
CA THR A 745 30.99 -2.36 -8.53
C THR A 745 31.79 -1.87 -7.32
N LEU A 746 31.12 -1.51 -6.27
CA LEU A 746 31.74 -1.02 -5.03
C LEU A 746 32.47 -2.11 -4.24
N GLN A 747 32.02 -3.38 -4.36
CA GLN A 747 32.75 -4.50 -3.77
C GLN A 747 34.13 -4.72 -4.41
N ALA A 748 34.28 -4.49 -5.71
CA ALA A 748 35.56 -4.69 -6.41
C ALA A 748 36.48 -3.46 -6.38
N CYS A 749 35.91 -2.25 -6.14
CA CYS A 749 36.67 -1.03 -5.98
C CYS A 749 36.08 -0.25 -4.78
N PRO A 750 36.40 -0.63 -3.53
CA PRO A 750 35.73 -0.13 -2.35
C PRO A 750 36.13 1.31 -2.06
N ILE A 751 35.20 2.23 -2.33
CA ILE A 751 35.26 3.60 -1.84
C ILE A 751 34.41 3.66 -0.57
N ALA A 752 35.07 3.68 0.59
CA ALA A 752 34.42 3.51 1.89
C ALA A 752 33.19 4.42 2.14
N PRO A 753 33.17 5.72 1.77
CA PRO A 753 31.95 6.53 1.89
C PRO A 753 30.79 6.01 1.03
N LEU A 754 31.06 5.68 -0.24
CA LEU A 754 30.01 5.19 -1.16
C LEU A 754 29.43 3.83 -0.73
N VAL A 755 30.28 2.94 -0.21
CA VAL A 755 29.83 1.65 0.35
C VAL A 755 28.88 1.87 1.53
N LYS A 756 29.21 2.79 2.43
CA LYS A 756 28.34 3.13 3.58
C LYS A 756 27.04 3.77 3.09
N THR A 757 27.12 4.69 2.15
CA THR A 757 25.93 5.36 1.57
C THR A 757 25.01 4.33 0.93
N LEU A 758 25.52 3.41 0.12
CA LEU A 758 24.71 2.36 -0.51
C LEU A 758 24.02 1.49 0.54
N ARG A 759 24.76 1.04 1.57
CA ARG A 759 24.23 0.19 2.65
C ARG A 759 23.19 0.87 3.53
N LEU A 760 23.11 2.20 3.51
CA LEU A 760 22.06 2.97 4.17
C LEU A 760 20.92 3.32 3.19
N ALA A 761 21.25 3.72 1.98
CA ALA A 761 20.27 4.19 1.01
C ALA A 761 19.34 3.07 0.51
N LEU A 762 19.85 1.87 0.28
CA LEU A 762 19.05 0.77 -0.23
C LEU A 762 17.94 0.31 0.76
N PRO A 763 18.21 0.08 2.07
CA PRO A 763 17.15 -0.19 3.04
C PRO A 763 16.12 0.94 3.15
N LEU A 764 16.60 2.20 3.15
CA LEU A 764 15.70 3.36 3.22
C LEU A 764 14.83 3.48 1.97
N ALA A 765 15.38 3.22 0.79
CA ALA A 765 14.62 3.23 -0.46
C ALA A 765 13.55 2.14 -0.50
N ALA A 766 13.87 0.93 -0.03
CA ALA A 766 12.90 -0.16 0.07
C ALA A 766 11.79 0.17 1.09
N LEU A 767 12.15 0.68 2.26
CA LEU A 767 11.20 1.06 3.30
C LEU A 767 10.30 2.22 2.84
N ALA A 768 10.85 3.24 2.19
CA ALA A 768 10.08 4.40 1.71
C ALA A 768 9.03 3.99 0.69
N GLY A 769 9.36 3.07 -0.23
CA GLY A 769 8.37 2.52 -1.18
C GLY A 769 7.26 1.73 -0.48
N ALA A 770 7.59 0.94 0.54
CA ALA A 770 6.59 0.22 1.33
C ALA A 770 5.67 1.17 2.12
N CYS A 771 6.25 2.18 2.78
CA CYS A 771 5.48 3.21 3.51
C CYS A 771 4.58 4.02 2.57
N TYR A 772 5.08 4.39 1.38
CA TYR A 772 4.28 5.08 0.38
C TYR A 772 3.06 4.25 -0.03
N ASN A 773 3.25 2.97 -0.39
CA ASN A 773 2.14 2.10 -0.77
C ASN A 773 1.16 1.83 0.38
N PHE A 774 1.65 1.77 1.63
CA PHE A 774 0.78 1.74 2.81
C PHE A 774 -0.11 2.99 2.89
N CYS A 775 0.46 4.19 2.73
CA CYS A 775 -0.30 5.42 2.72
C CYS A 775 -1.31 5.48 1.56
N VAL A 776 -0.90 5.07 0.34
CA VAL A 776 -1.79 5.02 -0.83
C VAL A 776 -2.96 4.06 -0.59
N TYR A 777 -2.73 2.91 0.03
CA TYR A 777 -3.80 1.94 0.36
C TYR A 777 -4.93 2.57 1.19
N PHE A 778 -4.60 3.45 2.15
CA PHE A 778 -5.59 4.15 2.97
C PHE A 778 -6.17 5.41 2.30
N ALA A 779 -5.45 5.99 1.33
CA ALA A 779 -5.87 7.18 0.59
C ALA A 779 -6.71 6.88 -0.64
N ALA A 780 -6.61 5.65 -1.18
CA ALA A 780 -7.22 5.26 -2.45
C ALA A 780 -8.76 5.21 -2.37
N GLU A 781 -9.40 5.58 -3.49
CA GLU A 781 -10.84 5.44 -3.64
C GLU A 781 -11.23 3.99 -4.03
N PRO A 782 -12.32 3.48 -3.51
CA PRO A 782 -13.21 4.10 -2.50
C PRO A 782 -12.55 4.15 -1.14
N GLN A 783 -12.64 5.32 -0.46
CA GLN A 783 -11.87 5.57 0.77
C GLN A 783 -12.22 4.58 1.87
N LEU A 784 -11.21 3.95 2.44
CA LEU A 784 -11.36 3.00 3.55
C LEU A 784 -12.05 3.65 4.77
N MET A 785 -11.87 4.96 4.95
CA MET A 785 -12.57 5.73 5.97
C MET A 785 -14.11 5.66 5.84
N GLY A 786 -14.63 5.55 4.62
CA GLY A 786 -16.07 5.37 4.38
C GLY A 786 -16.52 3.91 4.46
N GLN A 787 -15.65 2.97 4.10
CA GLN A 787 -16.00 1.55 4.03
C GLN A 787 -15.76 0.80 5.34
N ASN A 788 -14.66 1.12 6.03
CA ASN A 788 -14.27 0.56 7.30
C ASN A 788 -13.70 1.63 8.23
N PRO A 789 -14.56 2.51 8.75
CA PRO A 789 -14.14 3.57 9.65
C PRO A 789 -13.43 3.05 10.89
N ALA A 790 -13.79 1.88 11.42
CA ALA A 790 -13.14 1.32 12.61
C ALA A 790 -11.68 0.95 12.33
N LEU A 791 -11.39 0.26 11.23
CA LEU A 791 -10.01 -0.04 10.83
C LEU A 791 -9.23 1.23 10.56
N TYR A 792 -9.82 2.14 9.77
CA TYR A 792 -9.17 3.41 9.42
C TYR A 792 -8.80 4.20 10.68
N GLU A 793 -9.73 4.41 11.61
CA GLU A 793 -9.49 5.17 12.83
C GLU A 793 -8.51 4.45 13.78
N ASN A 794 -8.60 3.12 13.91
CA ASN A 794 -7.65 2.38 14.71
C ASN A 794 -6.22 2.51 14.18
N VAL A 795 -6.02 2.40 12.86
CA VAL A 795 -4.70 2.58 12.24
C VAL A 795 -4.26 4.03 12.31
N SER A 796 -5.15 4.98 12.00
CA SER A 796 -4.88 6.42 12.10
C SER A 796 -4.36 6.77 13.49
N ARG A 797 -5.05 6.34 14.55
CA ARG A 797 -4.67 6.63 15.93
C ARG A 797 -3.41 5.90 16.41
N LEU A 798 -3.10 4.73 15.82
CA LEU A 798 -1.82 4.07 16.08
C LEU A 798 -0.65 4.84 15.49
N VAL A 799 -0.84 5.42 14.31
CA VAL A 799 0.20 6.19 13.60
C VAL A 799 0.27 7.63 14.11
N GLN A 800 -0.88 8.25 14.40
CA GLN A 800 -1.02 9.62 14.93
C GLN A 800 -1.28 9.60 16.44
N PHE A 801 -0.39 8.95 17.18
CA PHE A 801 -0.52 8.76 18.64
C PHE A 801 -0.48 10.07 19.45
N TRP A 802 -0.18 11.19 18.81
CA TRP A 802 -0.17 12.53 19.43
C TRP A 802 -1.49 13.28 19.33
N LEU A 803 -2.49 12.81 18.57
CA LEU A 803 -3.80 13.44 18.39
C LEU A 803 -4.79 13.11 19.51
#